data_b517ea86c6674e8ab21e66301462c2d7
#
_entry.id   b517ea86c6674e8ab21e66301462c2d7
#
_cell.length_a   1.000
_cell.length_b   1.000
_cell.length_c   1.000
_cell.angle_alpha   90.00
_cell.angle_beta   90.00
_cell.angle_gamma   90.00
#
_symmetry.space_group_name_H-M   'P 1'
#
loop_
_entity.id
_entity.type
_entity.pdbx_description
1 polymer ?
#
loop_
_entity_poly.entity_id
_entity_poly.type
_entity_poly.pdbx_seq_one_letter_code
_entity_poly.pdbx_strand_id
1 'polypeptide(L)'
;MKTLHPYSLLLFGCLLWSCKSSTENTEKINIPGLKAPVEILRDQWGINHIYAENQEDLFFAQGYAAAKDRLFQFEIWRRQATGTTAEMLGPRALKRDIGARLFKYRGNMQDEMNHYHEDGVAIIEAYTHGVNAYIDEVLKQPEELPIEFKLLGLVPQKWTPEVVISRHQGLLGNITQELNIGRAVATIGPNAVKNLMWFHPKDPNITLDPSITEEVLSLDILELYEAYRAGIKFDAADLLPKYASKVSLLEEPKNETIPDDSHSIGSNNWVISGSKMKDGNTYMANDPHRKVAVPSLRYMVHLSAPGWEVIGGGEPEIPGISIGHNTFGAWGLTVYRTDGEDLYIYDLNPDNYRQYLYNNEWIDMRSITETIQVKNQADVEVQLDYSLHGPITLIDTLGLKAYAVKCAWLEPGGSPYLASLRMDQSKSWEEFRAACNYSHIPGENMIWADKAGNIGWQAVGIAPIRNNFSGLVPVPGNGTYEWDGYLPIIEKPNTFNPAKGFIATANQNVTPENYTHWNAVGYTWSDPFRGNRIDEVLSPHDSLTLEDLTSLQVDYLSLPARALTPMLLKIPFQGRNNKAKSRLEGWDYRLNAPSIEAAIYTAFERELERLAYEHLVPTEVQSFITRINLTKLIGWLSEPSSEIFGSIPEKTRTALLTQAFQRGVESLTQKLGSDMTQWQYGQAKLKHTYLEHALGKWVDEKTQKLLNLGPLPRGGNAYTPGSTGSDYQQRSGASFRMIINTGDWDAAIATNGPGQSGNPASPFYNNLFEPWSQDRYFPVYFDRSKIEAVTVHTNMLMPSPK
;
A
#
# COMPACT_ATOMS: atom_id res chain seq x y z
N MET A 1 -54.73 -15.78 68.84
CA MET A 1 -53.79 -15.23 69.79
C MET A 1 -52.65 -14.65 69.07
N LYS A 2 -52.46 -13.39 69.26
CA LYS A 2 -51.55 -12.37 68.70
C LYS A 2 -50.11 -12.83 68.37
N THR A 3 -49.67 -12.52 67.15
CA THR A 3 -48.31 -12.57 66.69
C THR A 3 -47.83 -11.15 66.39
N LEU A 4 -46.68 -10.74 66.91
CA LEU A 4 -46.04 -9.48 66.75
C LEU A 4 -45.03 -9.66 65.52
N HIS A 5 -45.06 -8.65 64.66
CA HIS A 5 -43.98 -8.46 63.62
C HIS A 5 -42.87 -7.56 64.20
N PRO A 6 -41.62 -7.82 63.84
CA PRO A 6 -40.56 -6.79 63.91
C PRO A 6 -40.28 -6.09 62.61
N TYR A 7 -40.12 -4.78 62.65
CA TYR A 7 -39.72 -3.91 61.54
C TYR A 7 -38.22 -4.10 61.16
N SER A 8 -37.97 -4.28 59.84
CA SER A 8 -36.65 -4.21 59.29
C SER A 8 -36.33 -2.81 58.79
N LEU A 9 -35.32 -2.16 59.37
CA LEU A 9 -34.73 -0.91 58.91
C LEU A 9 -33.92 -1.20 57.62
N LEU A 10 -34.30 -0.60 56.51
CA LEU A 10 -33.48 -0.51 55.30
C LEU A 10 -32.47 0.66 55.46
N LEU A 11 -31.20 0.35 55.65
CA LEU A 11 -30.10 1.31 55.47
C LEU A 11 -29.88 1.57 53.98
N PHE A 12 -30.13 2.79 53.50
CA PHE A 12 -29.75 3.30 52.22
C PHE A 12 -28.25 3.66 52.26
N GLY A 13 -27.40 2.77 51.73
CA GLY A 13 -25.98 3.05 51.51
C GLY A 13 -25.83 3.89 50.28
N CYS A 14 -25.54 5.20 50.43
CA CYS A 14 -25.05 6.04 49.34
C CYS A 14 -23.67 5.54 48.92
N LEU A 15 -23.61 4.83 47.82
CA LEU A 15 -22.36 4.61 47.09
C LEU A 15 -21.93 5.95 46.45
N LEU A 16 -21.04 6.62 47.10
CA LEU A 16 -20.26 7.72 46.48
C LEU A 16 -19.36 7.11 45.44
N TRP A 17 -19.78 7.21 44.19
CA TRP A 17 -18.86 7.02 43.06
C TRP A 17 -17.88 8.18 43.08
N SER A 18 -16.70 7.93 43.64
CA SER A 18 -15.56 8.80 43.50
C SER A 18 -15.16 8.83 42.04
N CYS A 19 -15.41 9.94 41.36
CA CYS A 19 -14.71 10.26 40.13
C CYS A 19 -13.19 10.25 40.44
N LYS A 20 -12.48 9.19 40.08
CA LYS A 20 -11.04 9.23 40.04
C LYS A 20 -10.67 10.24 38.94
N SER A 21 -10.07 11.35 39.37
CA SER A 21 -9.46 12.31 38.45
C SER A 21 -8.34 11.62 37.69
N SER A 22 -8.29 11.83 36.38
CA SER A 22 -7.34 11.27 35.40
C SER A 22 -5.88 11.74 35.61
N THR A 23 -5.50 12.22 36.77
CA THR A 23 -4.17 12.77 37.07
C THR A 23 -3.10 11.71 37.43
N GLU A 24 -3.43 10.42 37.47
CA GLU A 24 -2.50 9.38 37.93
C GLU A 24 -1.48 8.88 36.88
N ASN A 25 -1.62 9.22 35.57
CA ASN A 25 -0.73 8.72 34.52
C ASN A 25 -0.13 9.82 33.63
N THR A 26 0.17 11.01 34.20
CA THR A 26 0.81 12.10 33.46
C THR A 26 2.31 12.05 33.64
N GLU A 27 3.04 11.81 32.58
CA GLU A 27 4.50 11.87 32.49
C GLU A 27 4.94 13.24 31.96
N LYS A 28 5.87 13.92 32.67
CA LYS A 28 6.48 15.18 32.21
C LYS A 28 7.88 14.91 31.70
N ILE A 29 8.13 15.24 30.45
CA ILE A 29 9.38 14.99 29.75
C ILE A 29 9.97 16.32 29.31
N ASN A 30 11.15 16.66 29.80
CA ASN A 30 11.85 17.89 29.37
C ASN A 30 12.62 17.62 28.06
N ILE A 31 12.25 18.35 27.03
CA ILE A 31 12.82 18.13 25.67
C ILE A 31 13.40 19.45 25.15
N PRO A 32 14.67 19.45 24.73
CA PRO A 32 15.25 20.58 24.02
C PRO A 32 14.58 20.80 22.66
N GLY A 33 14.39 22.08 22.29
CA GLY A 33 13.87 22.45 20.98
C GLY A 33 12.41 22.90 20.95
N LEU A 34 11.60 22.53 21.96
CA LEU A 34 10.25 23.02 22.11
C LEU A 34 10.23 24.50 22.51
N LYS A 35 9.25 25.26 22.01
CA LYS A 35 8.98 26.67 22.37
C LYS A 35 7.97 26.77 23.50
N ALA A 36 6.97 25.90 23.51
CA ALA A 36 5.90 25.84 24.50
C ALA A 36 5.62 24.37 24.91
N PRO A 37 4.92 24.13 26.03
CA PRO A 37 4.51 22.77 26.40
C PRO A 37 3.59 22.16 25.34
N VAL A 38 3.74 20.85 25.09
CA VAL A 38 2.85 20.07 24.22
C VAL A 38 2.25 18.94 25.03
N GLU A 39 0.93 18.79 24.93
CA GLU A 39 0.20 17.69 25.54
C GLU A 39 -0.08 16.59 24.52
N ILE A 40 0.24 15.34 24.86
CA ILE A 40 -0.08 14.16 24.06
C ILE A 40 -0.95 13.24 24.88
N LEU A 41 -2.22 13.14 24.53
CA LEU A 41 -3.18 12.20 25.11
C LEU A 41 -3.16 10.92 24.27
N ARG A 42 -2.86 9.79 24.90
CA ARG A 42 -2.90 8.49 24.24
C ARG A 42 -4.16 7.74 24.65
N ASP A 43 -5.00 7.42 23.67
CA ASP A 43 -6.25 6.71 23.91
C ASP A 43 -6.06 5.19 24.09
N GLN A 44 -7.14 4.50 24.44
CA GLN A 44 -7.13 3.05 24.66
C GLN A 44 -6.87 2.20 23.40
N TRP A 45 -6.96 2.78 22.20
CA TRP A 45 -6.61 2.12 20.93
C TRP A 45 -5.17 2.41 20.50
N GLY A 46 -4.52 3.34 21.19
CA GLY A 46 -3.14 3.72 20.99
C GLY A 46 -2.94 4.92 20.06
N ILE A 47 -4.00 5.65 19.73
CA ILE A 47 -3.91 6.89 18.94
C ILE A 47 -3.35 7.99 19.84
N ASN A 48 -2.39 8.75 19.33
CA ASN A 48 -1.86 9.94 19.97
C ASN A 48 -2.64 11.17 19.51
N HIS A 49 -3.23 11.89 20.47
CA HIS A 49 -3.88 13.19 20.25
C HIS A 49 -2.94 14.28 20.77
N ILE A 50 -2.40 15.08 19.85
CA ILE A 50 -1.33 16.05 20.11
C ILE A 50 -1.93 17.46 20.13
N TYR A 51 -1.77 18.17 21.24
CA TYR A 51 -2.23 19.54 21.42
C TYR A 51 -1.03 20.45 21.66
N ALA A 52 -0.81 21.41 20.77
CA ALA A 52 0.28 22.37 20.80
C ALA A 52 -0.20 23.81 20.67
N GLU A 53 0.60 24.76 21.13
CA GLU A 53 0.30 26.19 21.05
C GLU A 53 0.72 26.80 19.70
N ASN A 54 1.50 26.08 18.90
CA ASN A 54 1.99 26.53 17.61
C ASN A 54 2.31 25.34 16.67
N GLN A 55 2.41 25.61 15.36
CA GLN A 55 2.66 24.65 14.30
C GLN A 55 3.99 23.91 14.46
N GLU A 56 5.06 24.60 14.83
CA GLU A 56 6.39 24.01 14.93
C GLU A 56 6.44 22.95 16.05
N ASP A 57 5.91 23.29 17.22
CA ASP A 57 5.84 22.33 18.36
C ASP A 57 4.86 21.18 18.07
N LEU A 58 3.80 21.41 17.26
CA LEU A 58 2.88 20.37 16.82
C LEU A 58 3.60 19.29 16.00
N PHE A 59 4.30 19.69 14.95
CA PHE A 59 5.00 18.73 14.08
C PHE A 59 6.24 18.13 14.74
N PHE A 60 6.90 18.88 15.62
CA PHE A 60 7.93 18.31 16.49
C PHE A 60 7.36 17.16 17.34
N ALA A 61 6.23 17.37 17.99
CA ALA A 61 5.61 16.35 18.83
C ALA A 61 5.07 15.17 18.00
N GLN A 62 4.59 15.41 16.78
CA GLN A 62 4.22 14.32 15.85
C GLN A 62 5.43 13.43 15.53
N GLY A 63 6.57 14.04 15.17
CA GLY A 63 7.81 13.30 14.90
C GLY A 63 8.33 12.52 16.11
N TYR A 64 8.29 13.13 17.30
CA TYR A 64 8.65 12.49 18.57
C TYR A 64 7.78 11.29 18.88
N ALA A 65 6.45 11.43 18.80
CA ALA A 65 5.49 10.38 19.09
C ALA A 65 5.59 9.21 18.11
N ALA A 66 5.75 9.53 16.81
CA ALA A 66 5.92 8.52 15.77
C ALA A 66 7.23 7.74 15.94
N ALA A 67 8.34 8.42 16.29
CA ALA A 67 9.62 7.78 16.57
C ALA A 67 9.54 6.87 17.81
N LYS A 68 8.84 7.29 18.89
CA LYS A 68 8.61 6.49 20.09
C LYS A 68 7.85 5.19 19.79
N ASP A 69 6.91 5.24 18.87
CA ASP A 69 6.14 4.07 18.48
C ASP A 69 6.83 3.19 17.43
N ARG A 70 7.68 3.75 16.56
CA ARG A 70 8.15 3.09 15.33
C ARG A 70 9.67 3.10 15.14
N LEU A 71 10.46 3.21 16.21
CA LEU A 71 11.90 3.48 16.15
C LEU A 71 12.67 2.53 15.24
N PHE A 72 12.43 1.20 15.33
CA PHE A 72 13.13 0.25 14.47
C PHE A 72 12.74 0.41 12.99
N GLN A 73 11.48 0.61 12.71
CA GLN A 73 10.98 0.90 11.36
C GLN A 73 11.62 2.18 10.81
N PHE A 74 11.74 3.22 11.64
CA PHE A 74 12.39 4.49 11.30
C PHE A 74 13.88 4.31 10.97
N GLU A 75 14.60 3.49 11.71
CA GLU A 75 16.01 3.19 11.40
C GLU A 75 16.16 2.46 10.06
N ILE A 76 15.22 1.51 9.77
CA ILE A 76 15.22 0.82 8.49
C ILE A 76 14.92 1.80 7.34
N TRP A 77 13.93 2.66 7.48
CA TRP A 77 13.60 3.66 6.46
C TRP A 77 14.70 4.66 6.23
N ARG A 78 15.34 5.16 7.31
CA ARG A 78 16.49 6.03 7.18
C ARG A 78 17.57 5.39 6.32
N ARG A 79 17.90 4.12 6.57
CA ARG A 79 18.90 3.38 5.78
C ARG A 79 18.47 3.20 4.33
N GLN A 80 17.23 2.92 4.09
CA GLN A 80 16.70 2.83 2.73
C GLN A 80 16.75 4.18 2.00
N ALA A 81 16.35 5.24 2.67
CA ALA A 81 16.32 6.59 2.11
C ALA A 81 17.72 7.13 1.78
N THR A 82 18.71 6.80 2.61
CA THR A 82 20.09 7.29 2.48
C THR A 82 21.01 6.35 1.70
N GLY A 83 20.55 5.14 1.33
CA GLY A 83 21.39 4.13 0.70
C GLY A 83 22.55 3.70 1.59
N THR A 84 22.23 3.31 2.84
CA THR A 84 23.19 2.86 3.87
C THR A 84 22.80 1.50 4.47
N THR A 85 22.06 0.69 3.72
CA THR A 85 21.66 -0.65 4.18
C THR A 85 22.83 -1.64 4.22
N ALA A 86 23.86 -1.43 3.39
CA ALA A 86 25.07 -2.25 3.36
C ALA A 86 25.92 -2.12 4.64
N GLU A 87 25.81 -1.00 5.37
CA GLU A 87 26.42 -0.87 6.71
C GLU A 87 25.83 -1.88 7.72
N MET A 88 24.58 -2.29 7.51
CA MET A 88 23.87 -3.24 8.37
C MET A 88 23.94 -4.68 7.83
N LEU A 89 23.71 -4.87 6.54
CA LEU A 89 23.48 -6.18 5.90
C LEU A 89 24.72 -6.69 5.11
N GLY A 90 25.77 -5.88 5.01
CA GLY A 90 26.99 -6.25 4.28
C GLY A 90 26.80 -6.23 2.75
N PRO A 91 27.69 -6.97 2.03
CA PRO A 91 27.79 -6.90 0.56
C PRO A 91 26.49 -7.20 -0.20
N ARG A 92 25.59 -8.01 0.35
CA ARG A 92 24.34 -8.38 -0.33
C ARG A 92 23.38 -7.19 -0.52
N ALA A 93 23.55 -6.12 0.27
CA ALA A 93 22.78 -4.90 0.16
C ALA A 93 23.45 -3.82 -0.70
N LEU A 94 24.68 -4.07 -1.23
CA LEU A 94 25.43 -3.06 -1.96
C LEU A 94 24.68 -2.57 -3.22
N LYS A 95 24.13 -3.47 -4.03
CA LYS A 95 23.35 -3.09 -5.22
C LYS A 95 22.12 -2.26 -4.88
N ARG A 96 21.48 -2.57 -3.76
CA ARG A 96 20.35 -1.78 -3.24
C ARG A 96 20.79 -0.35 -2.93
N ASP A 97 21.91 -0.18 -2.24
CA ASP A 97 22.40 1.14 -1.85
C ASP A 97 22.91 1.94 -3.06
N ILE A 98 23.53 1.27 -4.05
CA ILE A 98 23.88 1.90 -5.34
C ILE A 98 22.60 2.41 -6.01
N GLY A 99 21.55 1.58 -6.11
CA GLY A 99 20.27 1.97 -6.68
C GLY A 99 19.61 3.10 -5.91
N ALA A 100 19.59 3.05 -4.56
CA ALA A 100 19.03 4.11 -3.73
C ALA A 100 19.73 5.47 -3.94
N ARG A 101 21.03 5.47 -4.12
CA ARG A 101 21.83 6.67 -4.39
C ARG A 101 21.70 7.13 -5.84
N LEU A 102 21.57 6.20 -6.78
CA LEU A 102 21.34 6.50 -8.19
C LEU A 102 20.00 7.22 -8.39
N PHE A 103 18.94 6.77 -7.71
CA PHE A 103 17.58 7.33 -7.77
C PHE A 103 17.28 8.35 -6.67
N LYS A 104 18.30 8.87 -5.99
CA LYS A 104 18.14 9.93 -4.99
C LYS A 104 17.75 11.25 -5.65
N TYR A 105 16.79 11.97 -5.04
CA TYR A 105 16.51 13.36 -5.42
C TYR A 105 17.76 14.23 -5.19
N ARG A 106 18.13 15.01 -6.19
CA ARG A 106 19.33 15.86 -6.20
C ARG A 106 19.07 17.31 -6.57
N GLY A 107 17.79 17.70 -6.51
CA GLY A 107 17.37 19.09 -6.75
C GLY A 107 17.54 19.96 -5.52
N ASN A 108 16.95 21.15 -5.59
CA ASN A 108 16.95 22.11 -4.48
C ASN A 108 16.04 21.61 -3.35
N MET A 109 16.59 21.41 -2.15
CA MET A 109 15.89 20.91 -0.97
C MET A 109 14.82 21.89 -0.48
N GLN A 110 15.04 23.18 -0.58
CA GLN A 110 14.10 24.20 -0.12
C GLN A 110 12.87 24.24 -1.04
N ASP A 111 13.10 24.19 -2.36
CA ASP A 111 12.01 24.12 -3.35
C ASP A 111 11.19 22.85 -3.18
N GLU A 112 11.86 21.73 -2.92
CA GLU A 112 11.21 20.44 -2.64
C GLU A 112 10.29 20.51 -1.42
N MET A 113 10.81 20.97 -0.28
CA MET A 113 10.03 21.03 0.96
C MET A 113 8.88 22.02 0.87
N ASN A 114 9.09 23.18 0.24
CA ASN A 114 8.05 24.21 0.08
C ASN A 114 6.99 23.84 -0.97
N HIS A 115 7.26 22.85 -1.82
CA HIS A 115 6.22 22.30 -2.70
C HIS A 115 5.02 21.78 -1.91
N TYR A 116 5.26 21.12 -0.79
CA TYR A 116 4.23 20.45 0.00
C TYR A 116 3.41 21.37 0.90
N HIS A 117 3.99 22.50 1.29
CA HIS A 117 3.31 23.54 2.08
C HIS A 117 4.10 24.85 1.98
N GLU A 118 3.45 25.98 2.21
CA GLU A 118 4.14 27.28 2.23
C GLU A 118 5.23 27.34 3.31
N ASP A 119 4.96 26.71 4.47
CA ASP A 119 5.89 26.52 5.57
C ASP A 119 6.59 25.14 5.54
N GLY A 120 6.71 24.53 4.37
CA GLY A 120 7.15 23.14 4.23
C GLY A 120 8.52 22.87 4.87
N VAL A 121 9.47 23.81 4.75
CA VAL A 121 10.78 23.73 5.41
C VAL A 121 10.61 23.65 6.93
N ALA A 122 9.86 24.57 7.53
CA ALA A 122 9.68 24.64 8.98
C ALA A 122 8.97 23.39 9.53
N ILE A 123 7.97 22.89 8.82
CA ILE A 123 7.20 21.70 9.19
C ILE A 123 8.09 20.45 9.16
N ILE A 124 8.81 20.23 8.05
CA ILE A 124 9.64 19.03 7.86
C ILE A 124 10.85 19.03 8.80
N GLU A 125 11.46 20.19 9.02
CA GLU A 125 12.55 20.33 10.01
C GLU A 125 12.04 20.09 11.44
N ALA A 126 10.90 20.66 11.82
CA ALA A 126 10.31 20.44 13.14
C ALA A 126 10.01 18.95 13.38
N TYR A 127 9.40 18.28 12.41
CA TYR A 127 9.14 16.84 12.46
C TYR A 127 10.45 16.05 12.64
N THR A 128 11.47 16.35 11.83
CA THR A 128 12.79 15.72 11.90
C THR A 128 13.46 15.95 13.26
N HIS A 129 13.34 17.15 13.82
CA HIS A 129 13.85 17.48 15.16
C HIS A 129 13.13 16.67 16.24
N GLY A 130 11.83 16.46 16.11
CA GLY A 130 11.04 15.62 17.02
C GLY A 130 11.49 14.17 17.01
N VAL A 131 11.69 13.59 15.83
CA VAL A 131 12.28 12.25 15.66
C VAL A 131 13.64 12.16 16.36
N ASN A 132 14.50 13.13 16.14
CA ASN A 132 15.82 13.18 16.71
C ASN A 132 15.83 13.39 18.21
N ALA A 133 14.86 14.10 18.76
CA ALA A 133 14.71 14.29 20.20
C ALA A 133 14.40 12.96 20.90
N TYR A 134 13.52 12.14 20.33
CA TYR A 134 13.27 10.80 20.87
C TYR A 134 14.50 9.87 20.74
N ILE A 135 15.23 9.94 19.63
CA ILE A 135 16.49 9.18 19.48
C ILE A 135 17.49 9.58 20.57
N ASP A 136 17.66 10.89 20.84
CA ASP A 136 18.54 11.39 21.91
C ASP A 136 18.11 10.93 23.30
N GLU A 137 16.81 10.82 23.54
CA GLU A 137 16.24 10.35 24.81
C GLU A 137 16.54 8.88 25.02
N VAL A 138 16.16 8.01 24.06
CA VAL A 138 16.32 6.56 24.21
C VAL A 138 17.78 6.12 24.22
N LEU A 139 18.69 6.89 23.61
CA LEU A 139 20.13 6.61 23.67
C LEU A 139 20.75 6.82 25.04
N LYS A 140 20.11 7.62 25.92
CA LYS A 140 20.51 7.75 27.34
C LYS A 140 20.09 6.54 28.18
N GLN A 141 19.14 5.74 27.68
CA GLN A 141 18.59 4.55 28.32
C GLN A 141 18.56 3.36 27.32
N PRO A 142 19.74 2.82 26.94
CA PRO A 142 19.83 1.80 25.87
C PRO A 142 19.06 0.50 26.18
N GLU A 143 18.72 0.26 27.45
CA GLU A 143 17.87 -0.85 27.88
C GLU A 143 16.42 -0.71 27.40
N GLU A 144 15.94 0.51 27.12
CA GLU A 144 14.60 0.79 26.60
C GLU A 144 14.51 0.65 25.08
N LEU A 145 15.63 0.50 24.37
CA LEU A 145 15.62 0.24 22.93
C LEU A 145 14.74 -0.97 22.60
N PRO A 146 13.91 -0.90 21.55
CA PRO A 146 13.19 -2.06 21.02
C PRO A 146 14.10 -3.26 20.81
N ILE A 147 13.53 -4.46 20.96
CA ILE A 147 14.29 -5.73 20.97
C ILE A 147 15.12 -5.92 19.68
N GLU A 148 14.66 -5.40 18.56
CA GLU A 148 15.32 -5.51 17.26
C GLU A 148 16.71 -4.93 17.27
N PHE A 149 16.92 -3.79 17.93
CA PHE A 149 18.24 -3.18 18.09
C PHE A 149 19.20 -4.08 18.85
N LYS A 150 18.70 -4.77 19.89
CA LYS A 150 19.47 -5.73 20.68
C LYS A 150 19.80 -6.99 19.89
N LEU A 151 18.85 -7.48 19.09
CA LEU A 151 19.01 -8.67 18.24
C LEU A 151 20.06 -8.45 17.15
N LEU A 152 20.05 -7.28 16.53
CA LEU A 152 20.93 -6.93 15.40
C LEU A 152 22.24 -6.26 15.83
N GLY A 153 22.33 -5.81 17.11
CA GLY A 153 23.49 -5.03 17.58
C GLY A 153 23.56 -3.64 16.95
N LEU A 154 22.40 -3.03 16.69
CA LEU A 154 22.30 -1.71 16.07
C LEU A 154 22.04 -0.62 17.11
N VAL A 155 22.30 0.61 16.69
CA VAL A 155 21.96 1.84 17.41
C VAL A 155 21.25 2.77 16.44
N PRO A 156 20.10 3.37 16.83
CA PRO A 156 19.37 4.29 15.97
C PRO A 156 20.22 5.53 15.67
N GLN A 157 20.14 6.00 14.43
CA GLN A 157 20.86 7.19 13.98
C GLN A 157 19.90 8.32 13.66
N LYS A 158 20.39 9.56 13.78
CA LYS A 158 19.63 10.76 13.54
C LYS A 158 19.17 10.89 12.09
N TRP A 159 18.02 11.49 11.97
CA TRP A 159 17.40 11.82 10.68
C TRP A 159 17.85 13.22 10.21
N THR A 160 17.80 13.38 8.91
CA THR A 160 17.84 14.68 8.23
C THR A 160 16.52 14.87 7.45
N PRO A 161 16.14 16.09 7.05
CA PRO A 161 14.98 16.32 6.20
C PRO A 161 14.97 15.47 4.91
N GLU A 162 16.14 15.10 4.40
CA GLU A 162 16.27 14.22 3.23
C GLU A 162 15.58 12.85 3.42
N VAL A 163 15.50 12.34 4.67
CA VAL A 163 14.82 11.08 4.95
C VAL A 163 13.31 11.24 4.78
N VAL A 164 12.76 12.35 5.26
CA VAL A 164 11.33 12.68 5.15
C VAL A 164 10.91 12.84 3.68
N ILE A 165 11.71 13.56 2.87
CA ILE A 165 11.38 13.81 1.46
C ILE A 165 11.89 12.71 0.51
N SER A 166 12.34 11.57 1.04
CA SER A 166 12.92 10.52 0.19
C SER A 166 11.87 9.84 -0.70
N ARG A 167 12.36 9.22 -1.79
CA ARG A 167 11.53 8.49 -2.77
C ARG A 167 11.51 6.97 -2.50
N HIS A 168 11.99 6.50 -1.36
CA HIS A 168 12.11 5.08 -1.08
C HIS A 168 10.76 4.38 -0.84
N GLN A 169 9.75 5.13 -0.49
CA GLN A 169 8.37 4.67 -0.34
C GLN A 169 7.50 5.15 -1.50
N GLY A 170 6.36 4.60 -1.62
CA GLY A 170 5.36 5.00 -2.58
C GLY A 170 5.16 3.98 -3.69
N LEU A 171 4.01 4.10 -4.30
CA LEU A 171 3.61 3.32 -5.47
C LEU A 171 4.18 4.02 -6.70
N LEU A 172 5.47 3.86 -6.87
CA LEU A 172 6.19 4.35 -8.05
C LEU A 172 6.18 3.21 -9.06
N GLY A 173 6.08 3.58 -10.31
CA GLY A 173 6.63 2.75 -11.32
C GLY A 173 5.76 1.72 -11.98
N ASN A 174 5.95 1.82 -13.24
CA ASN A 174 5.52 0.89 -14.26
C ASN A 174 6.71 0.44 -15.10
N ILE A 175 7.93 0.92 -14.84
CA ILE A 175 9.11 0.64 -15.67
C ILE A 175 9.40 -0.85 -15.85
N THR A 176 9.22 -1.66 -14.80
CA THR A 176 9.37 -3.12 -14.91
C THR A 176 8.28 -3.72 -15.81
N GLN A 177 7.06 -3.20 -15.75
CA GLN A 177 5.98 -3.62 -16.65
C GLN A 177 6.27 -3.21 -18.09
N GLU A 178 6.75 -1.99 -18.33
CA GLU A 178 7.15 -1.47 -19.63
C GLU A 178 8.22 -2.36 -20.27
N LEU A 179 9.31 -2.65 -19.55
CA LEU A 179 10.36 -3.56 -20.03
C LEU A 179 9.82 -4.96 -20.35
N ASN A 180 8.97 -5.51 -19.50
CA ASN A 180 8.38 -6.83 -19.70
C ASN A 180 7.42 -6.86 -20.90
N ILE A 181 6.62 -5.81 -21.11
CA ILE A 181 5.80 -5.68 -22.32
C ILE A 181 6.70 -5.59 -23.56
N GLY A 182 7.76 -4.78 -23.51
CA GLY A 182 8.75 -4.67 -24.60
C GLY A 182 9.36 -6.02 -24.95
N ARG A 183 9.80 -6.79 -23.95
CA ARG A 183 10.35 -8.16 -24.14
C ARG A 183 9.31 -9.09 -24.77
N ALA A 184 8.09 -9.09 -24.26
CA ALA A 184 7.02 -9.92 -24.82
C ALA A 184 6.71 -9.51 -26.27
N VAL A 185 6.67 -8.21 -26.58
CA VAL A 185 6.45 -7.71 -27.96
C VAL A 185 7.59 -8.11 -28.88
N ALA A 186 8.84 -8.02 -28.44
CA ALA A 186 9.99 -8.45 -29.22
C ALA A 186 9.93 -9.95 -29.58
N THR A 187 9.40 -10.77 -28.68
CA THR A 187 9.33 -12.24 -28.83
C THR A 187 8.13 -12.69 -29.68
N ILE A 188 6.90 -12.21 -29.37
CA ILE A 188 5.67 -12.73 -30.01
C ILE A 188 4.88 -11.67 -30.80
N GLY A 189 5.36 -10.43 -30.82
CA GLY A 189 4.76 -9.32 -31.54
C GLY A 189 3.60 -8.62 -30.82
N PRO A 190 3.30 -7.36 -31.21
CA PRO A 190 2.39 -6.51 -30.46
C PRO A 190 0.93 -7.01 -30.42
N ASN A 191 0.45 -7.64 -31.51
CA ASN A 191 -0.93 -8.15 -31.56
C ASN A 191 -1.13 -9.35 -30.61
N ALA A 192 -0.18 -10.28 -30.54
CA ALA A 192 -0.25 -11.41 -29.63
C ALA A 192 -0.22 -10.94 -28.17
N VAL A 193 0.62 -9.95 -27.83
CA VAL A 193 0.65 -9.36 -26.47
C VAL A 193 -0.68 -8.68 -26.12
N LYS A 194 -1.29 -7.91 -27.03
CA LYS A 194 -2.62 -7.31 -26.82
C LYS A 194 -3.71 -8.36 -26.59
N ASN A 195 -3.62 -9.50 -27.28
CA ASN A 195 -4.53 -10.61 -27.04
C ASN A 195 -4.40 -11.21 -25.63
N LEU A 196 -3.20 -11.23 -25.05
CA LEU A 196 -2.95 -11.80 -23.72
C LEU A 196 -3.18 -10.80 -22.58
N MET A 197 -2.80 -9.55 -22.77
CA MET A 197 -2.91 -8.50 -21.76
C MET A 197 -4.25 -7.76 -21.84
N TRP A 198 -4.72 -7.25 -20.73
CA TRP A 198 -5.93 -6.43 -20.65
C TRP A 198 -5.59 -4.96 -20.54
N PHE A 199 -5.85 -4.21 -21.62
CA PHE A 199 -5.73 -2.76 -21.64
C PHE A 199 -7.13 -2.12 -21.64
N HIS A 200 -7.25 -0.96 -21.02
CA HIS A 200 -8.53 -0.26 -20.94
C HIS A 200 -8.30 1.28 -20.99
N PRO A 201 -9.11 2.08 -21.70
CA PRO A 201 -10.37 1.73 -22.38
C PRO A 201 -10.18 1.13 -23.77
N LYS A 202 -8.97 1.12 -24.29
CA LYS A 202 -8.60 0.60 -25.63
C LYS A 202 -7.16 0.07 -25.61
N ASP A 203 -6.80 -0.69 -26.63
CA ASP A 203 -5.44 -1.14 -26.83
C ASP A 203 -4.52 0.04 -27.20
N PRO A 204 -3.38 0.21 -26.49
CA PRO A 204 -2.37 1.21 -26.83
C PRO A 204 -1.52 0.80 -28.02
N ASN A 205 -0.74 1.74 -28.57
CA ASN A 205 0.36 1.38 -29.44
C ASN A 205 1.54 0.87 -28.61
N ILE A 206 1.86 -0.42 -28.74
CA ILE A 206 3.01 -1.09 -28.11
C ILE A 206 3.99 -1.63 -29.15
N THR A 207 4.02 -1.06 -30.35
CA THR A 207 5.00 -1.43 -31.39
C THR A 207 6.37 -0.89 -30.96
N LEU A 208 7.37 -1.76 -30.88
CA LEU A 208 8.76 -1.36 -30.64
C LEU A 208 9.34 -0.60 -31.85
N ASP A 209 10.20 0.36 -31.54
CA ASP A 209 11.07 0.94 -32.56
C ASP A 209 11.96 -0.15 -33.21
N PRO A 210 12.19 -0.15 -34.51
CA PRO A 210 12.99 -1.19 -35.17
C PRO A 210 14.44 -1.35 -34.68
N SER A 211 14.99 -0.34 -34.00
CA SER A 211 16.31 -0.42 -33.36
C SER A 211 16.30 -1.20 -32.03
N ILE A 212 15.14 -1.51 -31.48
CA ILE A 212 14.99 -2.23 -30.21
C ILE A 212 14.61 -3.69 -30.53
N THR A 213 15.57 -4.57 -30.38
CA THR A 213 15.44 -6.01 -30.64
C THR A 213 15.35 -6.82 -29.37
N GLU A 214 14.99 -8.09 -29.47
CA GLU A 214 15.01 -9.04 -28.37
C GLU A 214 16.39 -9.08 -27.68
N GLU A 215 17.48 -9.07 -28.44
CA GLU A 215 18.85 -9.08 -27.94
C GLU A 215 19.12 -7.86 -27.06
N VAL A 216 18.72 -6.65 -27.49
CA VAL A 216 18.87 -5.39 -26.74
C VAL A 216 18.10 -5.42 -25.42
N LEU A 217 16.96 -6.11 -25.33
CA LEU A 217 16.14 -6.21 -24.14
C LEU A 217 16.48 -7.41 -23.23
N SER A 218 17.38 -8.31 -23.66
CA SER A 218 17.67 -9.57 -22.96
C SER A 218 18.47 -9.42 -21.65
N LEU A 219 19.15 -8.28 -21.47
CA LEU A 219 20.03 -8.01 -20.35
C LEU A 219 19.25 -7.71 -19.06
N ASP A 220 19.96 -7.74 -17.93
CA ASP A 220 19.40 -7.34 -16.62
C ASP A 220 19.40 -5.81 -16.44
N ILE A 221 18.56 -5.16 -17.25
CA ILE A 221 18.53 -3.71 -17.45
C ILE A 221 18.16 -2.95 -16.18
N LEU A 222 17.24 -3.49 -15.37
CA LEU A 222 16.65 -2.83 -14.21
C LEU A 222 17.19 -3.35 -12.87
N GLU A 223 18.30 -4.10 -12.84
CA GLU A 223 18.83 -4.70 -11.61
C GLU A 223 18.99 -3.69 -10.47
N LEU A 224 19.56 -2.52 -10.74
CA LEU A 224 19.74 -1.48 -9.72
C LEU A 224 18.41 -0.83 -9.29
N TYR A 225 17.48 -0.66 -10.21
CA TYR A 225 16.15 -0.15 -9.89
C TYR A 225 15.37 -1.15 -9.03
N GLU A 226 15.35 -2.41 -9.41
CA GLU A 226 14.67 -3.48 -8.69
C GLU A 226 15.30 -3.71 -7.31
N ALA A 227 16.63 -3.70 -7.20
CA ALA A 227 17.34 -3.77 -5.94
C ALA A 227 16.99 -2.60 -5.01
N TYR A 228 16.91 -1.38 -5.52
CA TYR A 228 16.45 -0.21 -4.79
C TYR A 228 15.01 -0.36 -4.26
N ARG A 229 14.11 -0.89 -5.09
CA ARG A 229 12.69 -1.05 -4.75
C ARG A 229 12.39 -2.29 -3.91
N ALA A 230 13.28 -3.27 -3.87
CA ALA A 230 13.09 -4.51 -3.11
C ALA A 230 12.96 -4.25 -1.60
N GLY A 231 12.14 -5.04 -0.91
CA GLY A 231 12.04 -5.00 0.55
C GLY A 231 13.34 -5.49 1.22
N ILE A 232 13.64 -4.96 2.40
CA ILE A 232 14.75 -5.46 3.22
C ILE A 232 14.39 -6.85 3.75
N LYS A 233 15.31 -7.81 3.55
CA LYS A 233 15.21 -9.17 4.08
C LYS A 233 16.37 -9.41 5.02
N PHE A 234 16.05 -9.89 6.23
CA PHE A 234 17.04 -10.34 7.20
C PHE A 234 17.25 -11.85 7.08
N ASP A 235 18.39 -12.30 7.54
CA ASP A 235 18.70 -13.71 7.76
C ASP A 235 19.35 -13.95 9.13
N ALA A 236 19.60 -15.21 9.48
CA ALA A 236 20.17 -15.57 10.77
C ALA A 236 21.56 -14.95 11.01
N ALA A 237 22.33 -14.69 9.96
CA ALA A 237 23.67 -14.13 10.05
C ALA A 237 23.67 -12.62 10.38
N ASP A 238 22.54 -11.95 10.26
CA ASP A 238 22.40 -10.54 10.65
C ASP A 238 22.32 -10.36 12.17
N LEU A 239 21.79 -11.37 12.85
CA LEU A 239 21.62 -11.34 14.30
C LEU A 239 22.97 -11.52 15.00
N LEU A 240 23.09 -10.93 16.19
CA LEU A 240 24.22 -11.27 17.07
C LEU A 240 24.18 -12.76 17.39
N PRO A 241 25.34 -13.47 17.39
CA PRO A 241 25.37 -14.93 17.48
C PRO A 241 24.65 -15.54 18.69
N LYS A 242 24.52 -14.79 19.78
CA LYS A 242 23.80 -15.23 21.00
C LYS A 242 22.27 -15.29 20.84
N TYR A 243 21.72 -14.68 19.79
CA TYR A 243 20.28 -14.60 19.54
C TYR A 243 19.83 -15.41 18.32
N ALA A 244 20.76 -15.81 17.44
CA ALA A 244 20.44 -16.63 16.29
C ALA A 244 19.98 -18.02 16.72
N SER A 245 18.83 -18.48 16.20
CA SER A 245 18.35 -19.83 16.45
C SER A 245 19.24 -20.88 15.81
N LYS A 246 19.60 -21.92 16.54
CA LYS A 246 20.38 -23.05 16.01
C LYS A 246 19.63 -23.85 14.93
N VAL A 247 18.31 -23.79 14.92
CA VAL A 247 17.46 -24.52 13.98
C VAL A 247 17.44 -23.84 12.61
N SER A 248 17.53 -22.51 12.57
CA SER A 248 17.47 -21.73 11.32
C SER A 248 18.72 -21.85 10.44
N LEU A 249 19.82 -22.38 10.99
CA LEU A 249 21.08 -22.59 10.24
C LEU A 249 21.05 -23.85 9.34
N LEU A 250 20.00 -24.69 9.44
CA LEU A 250 19.90 -25.97 8.75
C LEU A 250 18.88 -26.01 7.62
N GLU A 251 18.01 -25.02 7.49
CA GLU A 251 17.05 -24.93 6.40
C GLU A 251 17.44 -23.80 5.46
N GLU A 252 17.96 -24.15 4.28
CA GLU A 252 17.96 -23.18 3.18
C GLU A 252 16.49 -22.76 2.91
N PRO A 253 16.19 -21.46 2.84
CA PRO A 253 14.87 -21.03 2.47
C PRO A 253 14.57 -21.60 1.09
N LYS A 254 13.60 -22.49 0.98
CA LYS A 254 12.97 -22.75 -0.31
C LYS A 254 12.56 -21.39 -0.83
N ASN A 255 13.18 -20.97 -1.90
CA ASN A 255 12.74 -19.83 -2.69
C ASN A 255 11.36 -20.18 -3.24
N GLU A 256 10.33 -20.05 -2.41
CA GLU A 256 9.02 -19.70 -2.93
C GLU A 256 9.23 -18.30 -3.50
N THR A 257 9.36 -18.22 -4.80
CA THR A 257 9.17 -17.01 -5.55
C THR A 257 7.80 -16.50 -5.14
N ILE A 258 7.80 -15.58 -4.16
CA ILE A 258 6.59 -14.82 -3.85
C ILE A 258 6.37 -14.02 -5.13
N PRO A 259 5.30 -14.27 -5.88
CA PRO A 259 4.98 -13.44 -7.03
C PRO A 259 5.00 -12.00 -6.53
N ASP A 260 5.58 -11.11 -7.31
CA ASP A 260 5.55 -9.68 -7.00
C ASP A 260 4.09 -9.29 -6.78
N ASP A 261 3.73 -8.99 -5.54
CA ASP A 261 2.36 -8.72 -5.11
C ASP A 261 1.93 -7.30 -5.52
N SER A 262 2.68 -6.68 -6.44
CA SER A 262 2.39 -5.36 -7.01
C SER A 262 0.97 -5.27 -7.58
N HIS A 263 0.41 -6.42 -7.99
CA HIS A 263 -0.96 -6.51 -8.49
C HIS A 263 -2.03 -6.69 -7.42
N SER A 264 -1.68 -7.13 -6.20
CA SER A 264 -2.60 -7.20 -5.07
C SER A 264 -2.60 -5.91 -4.25
N ILE A 265 -1.72 -4.97 -4.57
CA ILE A 265 -1.76 -3.61 -4.05
C ILE A 265 -2.93 -2.88 -4.69
N GLY A 266 -3.83 -2.41 -3.85
CA GLY A 266 -5.02 -1.70 -4.28
C GLY A 266 -5.60 -0.86 -3.17
N SER A 267 -6.85 -0.52 -3.29
CA SER A 267 -7.61 0.23 -2.28
C SER A 267 -9.08 0.27 -2.69
N ASN A 268 -9.96 0.59 -1.75
CA ASN A 268 -11.29 1.11 -2.09
C ASN A 268 -11.50 2.45 -1.42
N ASN A 269 -12.26 3.31 -2.05
CA ASN A 269 -12.86 4.45 -1.41
C ASN A 269 -14.21 4.79 -2.04
N TRP A 270 -15.05 5.47 -1.27
CA TRP A 270 -16.26 6.11 -1.78
C TRP A 270 -16.65 7.31 -0.93
N VAL A 271 -17.32 8.24 -1.56
CA VAL A 271 -18.04 9.34 -0.91
C VAL A 271 -19.50 9.29 -1.31
N ILE A 272 -20.38 9.55 -0.35
CA ILE A 272 -21.82 9.41 -0.52
C ILE A 272 -22.50 10.71 -0.10
N SER A 273 -23.37 11.22 -0.97
CA SER A 273 -24.21 12.40 -0.68
C SER A 273 -25.24 12.07 0.40
N GLY A 274 -25.58 13.06 1.21
CA GLY A 274 -26.65 12.95 2.21
C GLY A 274 -28.00 12.51 1.64
N SER A 275 -28.27 12.76 0.35
CA SER A 275 -29.49 12.28 -0.31
C SER A 275 -29.62 10.76 -0.36
N LYS A 276 -28.54 10.01 -0.21
CA LYS A 276 -28.52 8.54 -0.18
C LYS A 276 -28.43 7.96 1.24
N MET A 277 -28.17 8.81 2.22
CA MET A 277 -27.99 8.39 3.60
C MET A 277 -29.27 8.63 4.42
N LYS A 278 -29.58 7.72 5.32
CA LYS A 278 -30.77 7.78 6.18
C LYS A 278 -30.79 9.02 7.10
N ASP A 279 -29.63 9.43 7.56
CA ASP A 279 -29.45 10.59 8.45
C ASP A 279 -29.25 11.92 7.70
N GLY A 280 -29.15 11.88 6.36
CA GLY A 280 -28.98 13.06 5.51
C GLY A 280 -27.57 13.65 5.49
N ASN A 281 -26.60 13.02 6.14
CA ASN A 281 -25.22 13.49 6.18
C ASN A 281 -24.40 12.90 5.02
N THR A 282 -23.33 13.59 4.60
CA THR A 282 -22.36 13.01 3.67
C THR A 282 -21.40 12.08 4.42
N TYR A 283 -20.92 11.07 3.72
CA TYR A 283 -19.97 10.10 4.27
C TYR A 283 -18.77 9.90 3.36
N MET A 284 -17.63 9.65 3.98
CA MET A 284 -16.42 9.15 3.30
C MET A 284 -16.03 7.81 3.89
N ALA A 285 -15.71 6.84 3.04
CA ALA A 285 -15.08 5.58 3.44
C ALA A 285 -13.81 5.33 2.63
N ASN A 286 -12.76 4.84 3.29
CA ASN A 286 -11.51 4.48 2.64
C ASN A 286 -10.84 3.28 3.33
N ASP A 287 -10.31 2.38 2.52
CA ASP A 287 -9.50 1.24 2.94
C ASP A 287 -8.36 0.98 1.93
N PRO A 288 -7.15 1.50 2.17
CA PRO A 288 -5.99 1.21 1.34
C PRO A 288 -5.53 -0.24 1.53
N HIS A 289 -5.37 -0.95 0.40
CA HIS A 289 -4.88 -2.33 0.38
C HIS A 289 -3.37 -2.32 0.13
N ARG A 290 -2.64 -2.58 1.18
CA ARG A 290 -1.17 -2.61 1.17
C ARG A 290 -0.69 -3.90 1.82
N LYS A 291 0.62 -4.08 1.90
CA LYS A 291 1.22 -5.17 2.68
C LYS A 291 0.66 -5.14 4.10
N VAL A 292 0.12 -6.27 4.54
CA VAL A 292 -0.31 -6.49 5.93
C VAL A 292 0.87 -7.06 6.69
N ALA A 293 1.38 -6.29 7.65
CA ALA A 293 2.64 -6.58 8.32
C ALA A 293 2.58 -6.16 9.79
N VAL A 294 3.56 -6.58 10.54
CA VAL A 294 3.87 -6.09 11.88
C VAL A 294 5.29 -5.50 11.89
N PRO A 295 5.46 -4.25 12.28
CA PRO A 295 4.41 -3.26 12.61
C PRO A 295 3.55 -2.89 11.41
N SER A 296 2.37 -2.29 11.66
CA SER A 296 1.47 -1.79 10.62
C SER A 296 2.16 -0.74 9.74
N LEU A 297 1.85 -0.70 8.45
CA LEU A 297 2.30 0.39 7.58
C LEU A 297 1.70 1.73 8.00
N ARG A 298 0.41 1.75 8.33
CA ARG A 298 -0.33 2.98 8.68
C ARG A 298 -0.19 3.31 10.16
N TYR A 299 -0.24 4.61 10.44
CA TYR A 299 -0.17 5.20 11.77
C TYR A 299 -1.25 6.27 11.90
N MET A 300 -2.05 6.20 12.96
CA MET A 300 -3.11 7.19 13.22
C MET A 300 -2.63 8.21 14.25
N VAL A 301 -2.97 9.46 14.00
CA VAL A 301 -2.66 10.58 14.91
C VAL A 301 -3.71 11.67 14.79
N HIS A 302 -3.92 12.45 15.86
CA HIS A 302 -4.71 13.67 15.89
C HIS A 302 -3.78 14.85 16.16
N LEU A 303 -3.87 15.89 15.35
CA LEU A 303 -3.03 17.08 15.39
C LEU A 303 -3.91 18.31 15.63
N SER A 304 -3.69 19.00 16.76
CA SER A 304 -4.45 20.18 17.16
C SER A 304 -3.50 21.33 17.56
N ALA A 305 -3.53 22.41 16.79
CA ALA A 305 -2.83 23.68 17.05
C ALA A 305 -3.51 24.81 16.26
N PRO A 306 -3.18 26.09 16.52
CA PRO A 306 -3.71 27.17 15.70
C PRO A 306 -3.47 26.96 14.19
N GLY A 307 -4.57 26.83 13.42
CA GLY A 307 -4.55 26.52 11.98
C GLY A 307 -4.55 25.04 11.63
N TRP A 308 -4.43 24.15 12.60
CA TRP A 308 -4.43 22.68 12.44
C TRP A 308 -5.43 22.04 13.38
N GLU A 309 -6.37 21.29 12.84
CA GLU A 309 -7.32 20.49 13.60
C GLU A 309 -7.71 19.29 12.74
N VAL A 310 -6.91 18.22 12.79
CA VAL A 310 -7.00 17.11 11.82
C VAL A 310 -6.70 15.78 12.46
N ILE A 311 -7.49 14.75 12.13
CA ILE A 311 -7.31 13.38 12.62
C ILE A 311 -7.42 12.39 11.48
N GLY A 312 -6.61 11.32 11.55
CA GLY A 312 -6.66 10.24 10.57
C GLY A 312 -5.42 9.37 10.58
N GLY A 313 -5.13 8.74 9.44
CA GLY A 313 -3.99 7.84 9.27
C GLY A 313 -3.10 8.24 8.10
N GLY A 314 -1.84 7.90 8.21
CA GLY A 314 -0.81 8.14 7.19
C GLY A 314 0.39 7.23 7.39
N GLU A 315 1.43 7.53 6.68
CA GLU A 315 2.75 6.94 6.87
C GLU A 315 3.39 7.62 8.10
N PRO A 316 3.91 6.83 9.07
CA PRO A 316 4.45 7.42 10.30
C PRO A 316 5.73 8.24 10.08
N GLU A 317 6.43 8.09 8.96
CA GLU A 317 7.70 8.78 8.64
C GLU A 317 7.54 10.18 8.05
N ILE A 318 6.32 10.63 7.81
CA ILE A 318 6.04 11.96 7.25
C ILE A 318 5.08 12.74 8.14
N PRO A 319 5.17 14.10 8.18
CA PRO A 319 4.21 14.94 8.87
C PRO A 319 2.86 15.00 8.14
N GLY A 320 1.80 15.29 8.88
CA GLY A 320 0.43 15.47 8.37
C GLY A 320 -0.39 14.18 8.37
N ILE A 321 -1.53 14.21 7.67
CA ILE A 321 -2.55 13.15 7.60
C ILE A 321 -2.89 12.84 6.13
N SER A 322 -2.62 11.62 5.69
CA SER A 322 -2.91 11.23 4.30
C SER A 322 -4.38 10.87 4.06
N ILE A 323 -5.06 10.30 5.06
CA ILE A 323 -6.47 9.88 5.02
C ILE A 323 -7.13 10.29 6.33
N GLY A 324 -8.19 11.08 6.29
CA GLY A 324 -8.83 11.53 7.51
C GLY A 324 -9.82 12.65 7.30
N HIS A 325 -9.95 13.49 8.31
CA HIS A 325 -10.80 14.68 8.26
C HIS A 325 -10.25 15.81 9.12
N ASN A 326 -10.67 17.01 8.78
CA ASN A 326 -10.57 18.20 9.62
C ASN A 326 -11.97 18.62 10.08
N THR A 327 -12.14 19.86 10.53
CA THR A 327 -13.45 20.40 10.96
C THR A 327 -14.41 20.72 9.80
N PHE A 328 -13.96 20.64 8.56
CA PHE A 328 -14.71 21.05 7.36
C PHE A 328 -15.07 19.88 6.45
N GLY A 329 -14.13 18.97 6.21
CA GLY A 329 -14.31 17.87 5.29
C GLY A 329 -13.44 16.66 5.60
N ALA A 330 -13.73 15.56 4.92
CA ALA A 330 -13.05 14.28 4.99
C ALA A 330 -12.50 13.90 3.61
N TRP A 331 -11.32 13.28 3.59
CA TRP A 331 -10.66 12.84 2.36
C TRP A 331 -10.05 11.46 2.50
N GLY A 332 -9.90 10.83 1.34
CA GLY A 332 -9.30 9.51 1.20
C GLY A 332 -8.69 9.33 -0.17
N LEU A 333 -7.97 8.25 -0.34
CA LEU A 333 -7.18 7.98 -1.54
C LEU A 333 -7.23 6.51 -1.97
N THR A 334 -7.17 6.28 -3.27
CA THR A 334 -6.92 4.96 -3.86
C THR A 334 -5.99 5.10 -5.07
N VAL A 335 -5.24 4.05 -5.38
CA VAL A 335 -4.32 4.11 -6.53
C VAL A 335 -5.08 4.41 -7.83
N TYR A 336 -4.67 5.50 -8.49
CA TYR A 336 -4.97 5.84 -9.87
C TYR A 336 -3.69 5.69 -10.68
N ARG A 337 -3.61 4.68 -11.53
CA ARG A 337 -2.37 4.27 -12.19
C ARG A 337 -1.93 5.29 -13.22
N THR A 338 -1.21 6.33 -12.79
CA THR A 338 -0.51 7.26 -13.67
C THR A 338 0.85 6.67 -14.04
N ASP A 339 1.14 6.65 -15.33
CA ASP A 339 2.44 6.23 -15.86
C ASP A 339 3.41 7.41 -15.83
N GLY A 340 4.39 7.36 -14.96
CA GLY A 340 5.36 8.42 -14.72
C GLY A 340 6.82 8.04 -15.02
N GLU A 341 7.05 6.93 -15.72
CA GLU A 341 8.39 6.44 -16.04
C GLU A 341 8.49 5.96 -17.47
N ASP A 342 9.68 6.08 -18.09
CA ASP A 342 10.01 5.52 -19.39
C ASP A 342 11.46 5.05 -19.44
N LEU A 343 11.70 3.92 -20.13
CA LEU A 343 13.02 3.36 -20.37
C LEU A 343 13.57 3.84 -21.71
N TYR A 344 14.64 4.60 -21.64
CA TYR A 344 15.37 5.12 -22.80
C TYR A 344 16.62 4.29 -23.08
N ILE A 345 16.79 3.86 -24.34
CA ILE A 345 17.93 3.06 -24.80
C ILE A 345 18.80 3.90 -25.74
N TYR A 346 20.05 4.07 -25.39
CA TYR A 346 21.01 4.89 -26.14
C TYR A 346 22.04 4.04 -26.89
N ASP A 347 22.53 4.57 -28.00
CA ASP A 347 23.77 4.11 -28.64
C ASP A 347 24.96 4.78 -27.95
N LEU A 348 25.98 3.99 -27.61
CA LEU A 348 27.24 4.47 -27.05
C LEU A 348 28.29 4.78 -28.13
N ASN A 349 29.12 5.79 -27.85
CA ASN A 349 30.29 6.06 -28.66
C ASN A 349 31.31 4.92 -28.51
N PRO A 350 31.66 4.21 -29.57
CA PRO A 350 32.61 3.10 -29.52
C PRO A 350 34.02 3.51 -29.08
N ASP A 351 34.38 4.79 -29.25
CA ASP A 351 35.66 5.34 -28.80
C ASP A 351 35.64 5.88 -27.39
N ASN A 352 34.43 6.12 -26.82
CA ASN A 352 34.25 6.61 -25.44
C ASN A 352 32.90 6.16 -24.87
N TYR A 353 32.86 5.07 -24.13
CA TYR A 353 31.65 4.51 -23.51
C TYR A 353 30.95 5.43 -22.47
N ARG A 354 31.52 6.61 -22.19
CA ARG A 354 30.91 7.66 -21.37
C ARG A 354 30.16 8.70 -22.20
N GLN A 355 30.01 8.47 -23.50
CA GLN A 355 29.22 9.31 -24.38
C GLN A 355 28.11 8.49 -25.03
N TYR A 356 26.94 9.10 -25.15
CA TYR A 356 25.79 8.54 -25.82
C TYR A 356 25.31 9.46 -26.95
N LEU A 357 24.67 8.84 -27.95
CA LEU A 357 24.18 9.58 -29.13
C LEU A 357 22.81 10.22 -28.81
N TYR A 358 22.73 11.55 -29.02
CA TYR A 358 21.48 12.31 -28.89
C TYR A 358 21.45 13.41 -29.96
N ASN A 359 20.37 13.50 -30.75
CA ASN A 359 20.20 14.42 -31.85
C ASN A 359 21.41 14.43 -32.84
N ASN A 360 21.97 13.25 -33.11
CA ASN A 360 23.16 13.03 -33.91
C ASN A 360 24.47 13.64 -33.35
N GLU A 361 24.54 13.95 -32.09
CA GLU A 361 25.73 14.42 -31.38
C GLU A 361 26.08 13.48 -30.23
N TRP A 362 27.40 13.31 -29.96
CA TRP A 362 27.89 12.58 -28.81
C TRP A 362 27.87 13.47 -27.56
N ILE A 363 27.06 13.08 -26.57
CA ILE A 363 26.86 13.80 -25.32
C ILE A 363 27.53 13.04 -24.18
N ASP A 364 28.30 13.75 -23.34
CA ASP A 364 28.93 13.17 -22.16
C ASP A 364 27.88 12.81 -21.08
N MET A 365 28.01 11.64 -20.46
CA MET A 365 27.27 11.28 -19.26
C MET A 365 27.71 12.16 -18.10
N ARG A 366 26.75 12.62 -17.29
CA ARG A 366 27.04 13.21 -16.00
C ARG A 366 27.34 12.10 -15.00
N SER A 367 28.52 12.12 -14.39
CA SER A 367 28.93 11.12 -13.39
C SER A 367 29.10 11.72 -12.02
N ILE A 368 28.69 10.98 -10.98
CA ILE A 368 28.88 11.33 -9.57
C ILE A 368 29.55 10.14 -8.89
N THR A 369 30.64 10.40 -8.20
CA THR A 369 31.34 9.38 -7.40
C THR A 369 30.89 9.48 -5.95
N GLU A 370 30.46 8.36 -5.36
CA GLU A 370 30.08 8.26 -3.95
C GLU A 370 30.74 7.05 -3.30
N THR A 371 30.95 7.12 -1.98
CA THR A 371 31.51 6.02 -1.18
C THR A 371 30.41 5.35 -0.38
N ILE A 372 30.30 4.03 -0.45
CA ILE A 372 29.37 3.21 0.32
C ILE A 372 30.12 2.40 1.36
N GLN A 373 29.79 2.59 2.63
CA GLN A 373 30.29 1.77 3.71
C GLN A 373 29.64 0.40 3.72
N VAL A 374 30.46 -0.66 3.85
CA VAL A 374 29.96 -2.04 3.81
C VAL A 374 30.39 -2.79 5.08
N LYS A 375 29.42 -3.35 5.82
CA LYS A 375 29.68 -4.11 7.05
C LYS A 375 30.75 -5.18 6.83
N ASN A 376 31.78 -5.15 7.65
CA ASN A 376 32.88 -6.12 7.64
C ASN A 376 33.73 -6.14 6.34
N GLN A 377 33.70 -5.10 5.53
CA GLN A 377 34.51 -4.95 4.33
C GLN A 377 35.08 -3.54 4.22
N ALA A 378 35.99 -3.32 3.26
CA ALA A 378 36.42 -1.98 2.88
C ALA A 378 35.26 -1.20 2.22
N ASP A 379 35.29 0.10 2.37
CA ASP A 379 34.38 1.01 1.67
C ASP A 379 34.49 0.82 0.16
N VAL A 380 33.35 0.92 -0.53
CA VAL A 380 33.28 0.76 -1.97
C VAL A 380 33.00 2.10 -2.62
N GLU A 381 33.90 2.54 -3.51
CA GLU A 381 33.66 3.70 -4.36
C GLU A 381 32.81 3.28 -5.56
N VAL A 382 31.72 4.01 -5.80
CA VAL A 382 30.78 3.74 -6.90
C VAL A 382 30.61 4.97 -7.76
N GLN A 383 30.51 4.76 -9.07
CA GLN A 383 30.21 5.79 -10.03
C GLN A 383 28.74 5.69 -10.44
N LEU A 384 28.00 6.78 -10.29
CA LEU A 384 26.59 6.92 -10.63
C LEU A 384 26.49 7.77 -11.89
N ASP A 385 25.99 7.19 -12.95
CA ASP A 385 25.93 7.84 -14.28
C ASP A 385 24.50 8.28 -14.62
N TYR A 386 24.41 9.40 -15.29
CA TYR A 386 23.15 10.02 -15.69
C TYR A 386 23.21 10.46 -17.14
N SER A 387 22.16 10.16 -17.89
CA SER A 387 21.86 10.78 -19.17
C SER A 387 21.02 12.04 -18.96
N LEU A 388 20.68 12.72 -20.04
CA LEU A 388 19.72 13.83 -19.99
C LEU A 388 18.31 13.37 -19.59
N HIS A 389 17.96 12.08 -19.81
CA HIS A 389 16.68 11.53 -19.40
C HIS A 389 16.66 10.99 -17.97
N GLY A 390 17.81 10.87 -17.31
CA GLY A 390 17.88 10.44 -15.92
C GLY A 390 18.92 9.38 -15.61
N PRO A 391 18.75 8.64 -14.49
CA PRO A 391 19.67 7.63 -14.03
C PRO A 391 19.93 6.53 -15.06
N ILE A 392 21.20 6.20 -15.31
CA ILE A 392 21.60 5.08 -16.16
C ILE A 392 21.73 3.83 -15.29
N THR A 393 20.88 2.85 -15.54
CA THR A 393 20.83 1.59 -14.79
C THR A 393 21.82 0.55 -15.29
N LEU A 394 22.17 0.60 -16.58
CA LEU A 394 23.09 -0.34 -17.20
C LEU A 394 23.86 0.34 -18.35
N ILE A 395 25.17 0.07 -18.41
CA ILE A 395 26.06 0.38 -19.54
C ILE A 395 26.55 -0.95 -20.10
N ASP A 396 26.11 -1.29 -21.31
CA ASP A 396 26.59 -2.45 -22.06
C ASP A 396 27.65 -2.03 -23.10
N THR A 397 28.90 -2.17 -22.75
CA THR A 397 30.03 -1.84 -23.64
C THR A 397 30.22 -2.81 -24.78
N LEU A 398 29.69 -4.03 -24.71
CA LEU A 398 29.76 -5.04 -25.77
C LEU A 398 28.71 -4.79 -26.85
N GLY A 399 27.46 -4.54 -26.43
CA GLY A 399 26.38 -4.18 -27.34
C GLY A 399 26.36 -2.70 -27.72
N LEU A 400 27.27 -1.88 -27.14
CA LEU A 400 27.33 -0.42 -27.33
C LEU A 400 25.98 0.26 -27.00
N LYS A 401 25.37 -0.12 -25.87
CA LYS A 401 24.11 0.43 -25.38
C LYS A 401 24.21 0.96 -23.97
N ALA A 402 23.45 2.01 -23.67
CA ALA A 402 23.16 2.43 -22.31
C ALA A 402 21.65 2.53 -22.08
N TYR A 403 21.23 2.24 -20.87
CA TYR A 403 19.83 2.16 -20.48
C TYR A 403 19.56 3.14 -19.35
N ALA A 404 18.67 4.10 -19.58
CA ALA A 404 18.33 5.10 -18.57
C ALA A 404 16.83 5.14 -18.29
N VAL A 405 16.48 5.36 -17.04
CA VAL A 405 15.08 5.50 -16.61
C VAL A 405 14.77 6.97 -16.40
N LYS A 406 13.83 7.49 -17.18
CA LYS A 406 13.26 8.82 -16.97
C LYS A 406 12.13 8.71 -15.94
N CYS A 407 12.26 9.42 -14.83
CA CYS A 407 11.33 9.32 -13.71
C CYS A 407 10.72 10.69 -13.41
N ALA A 408 9.41 10.86 -13.63
CA ALA A 408 8.70 12.09 -13.27
C ALA A 408 8.73 12.36 -11.75
N TRP A 409 8.85 11.32 -10.95
CA TRP A 409 8.94 11.43 -9.50
C TRP A 409 10.30 11.91 -8.97
N LEU A 410 11.30 12.09 -9.84
CA LEU A 410 12.55 12.79 -9.51
C LEU A 410 12.43 14.32 -9.67
N GLU A 411 11.34 14.83 -10.23
CA GLU A 411 11.00 16.24 -10.20
C GLU A 411 10.67 16.72 -8.77
N PRO A 412 10.72 18.03 -8.48
CA PRO A 412 10.25 18.57 -7.22
C PRO A 412 8.79 18.16 -6.93
N GLY A 413 8.50 17.82 -5.68
CA GLY A 413 7.19 17.34 -5.30
C GLY A 413 7.00 15.80 -5.40
N GLY A 414 8.07 15.06 -5.70
CA GLY A 414 8.01 13.60 -5.84
C GLY A 414 8.09 12.80 -4.54
N SER A 415 8.11 13.42 -3.35
CA SER A 415 7.98 12.68 -2.10
C SER A 415 6.54 12.20 -1.89
N PRO A 416 6.32 10.90 -1.69
CA PRO A 416 4.98 10.35 -1.60
C PRO A 416 4.17 10.92 -0.42
N TYR A 417 2.91 11.27 -0.69
CA TYR A 417 1.88 11.68 0.27
C TYR A 417 2.11 13.02 0.99
N LEU A 418 3.28 13.64 0.94
CA LEU A 418 3.56 14.90 1.67
C LEU A 418 2.67 16.07 1.28
N ALA A 419 2.09 16.08 0.08
CA ALA A 419 1.11 17.08 -0.32
C ALA A 419 -0.17 17.05 0.54
N SER A 420 -0.37 16.03 1.37
CA SER A 420 -1.44 15.99 2.38
C SER A 420 -1.38 17.18 3.34
N LEU A 421 -0.20 17.75 3.62
CA LEU A 421 -0.08 18.97 4.45
C LEU A 421 -0.95 20.12 3.95
N ARG A 422 -1.12 20.26 2.63
CA ARG A 422 -2.04 21.28 2.06
C ARG A 422 -3.50 20.85 2.16
N MET A 423 -3.78 19.55 2.06
CA MET A 423 -5.12 18.97 2.18
C MET A 423 -5.64 19.07 3.60
N ASP A 424 -4.80 18.87 4.60
CA ASP A 424 -5.10 18.92 6.02
C ASP A 424 -5.76 20.24 6.45
N GLN A 425 -5.47 21.35 5.75
CA GLN A 425 -6.00 22.68 6.03
C GLN A 425 -7.14 23.11 5.10
N SER A 426 -7.55 22.26 4.15
CA SER A 426 -8.61 22.56 3.18
C SER A 426 -9.97 22.69 3.85
N LYS A 427 -10.73 23.73 3.49
CA LYS A 427 -12.05 24.06 4.06
C LYS A 427 -13.21 23.83 3.10
N SER A 428 -12.91 23.59 1.83
CA SER A 428 -13.90 23.36 0.78
C SER A 428 -13.35 22.43 -0.30
N TRP A 429 -14.21 21.96 -1.18
CA TRP A 429 -13.81 21.20 -2.36
C TRP A 429 -12.81 21.96 -3.24
N GLU A 430 -13.00 23.27 -3.41
CA GLU A 430 -12.15 24.10 -4.25
C GLU A 430 -10.74 24.21 -3.66
N GLU A 431 -10.61 24.40 -2.35
CA GLU A 431 -9.32 24.42 -1.66
C GLU A 431 -8.66 23.04 -1.68
N PHE A 432 -9.43 21.98 -1.42
CA PHE A 432 -8.93 20.62 -1.51
C PHE A 432 -8.45 20.28 -2.91
N ARG A 433 -9.22 20.63 -3.94
CA ARG A 433 -8.83 20.41 -5.33
C ARG A 433 -7.59 21.23 -5.72
N ALA A 434 -7.45 22.43 -5.20
CA ALA A 434 -6.23 23.24 -5.37
C ALA A 434 -5.02 22.56 -4.69
N ALA A 435 -5.20 22.01 -3.48
CA ALA A 435 -4.18 21.22 -2.79
C ALA A 435 -3.77 19.96 -3.57
N CYS A 436 -4.72 19.30 -4.21
CA CYS A 436 -4.46 18.13 -5.07
C CYS A 436 -3.47 18.43 -6.19
N ASN A 437 -3.36 19.68 -6.66
CA ASN A 437 -2.41 20.06 -7.72
C ASN A 437 -0.94 19.87 -7.32
N TYR A 438 -0.66 19.74 -6.03
CA TYR A 438 0.67 19.48 -5.49
C TYR A 438 0.94 18.01 -5.21
N SER A 439 -0.04 17.12 -5.40
CA SER A 439 0.09 15.69 -5.15
C SER A 439 0.67 14.96 -6.36
N HIS A 440 1.99 15.00 -6.49
CA HIS A 440 2.70 14.40 -7.62
C HIS A 440 2.79 12.89 -7.49
N ILE A 441 3.06 12.34 -6.31
CA ILE A 441 3.28 10.92 -6.07
C ILE A 441 2.60 10.50 -4.76
N PRO A 442 1.97 9.30 -4.79
CA PRO A 442 1.66 8.46 -5.95
C PRO A 442 0.49 9.00 -6.78
N GLY A 443 0.26 8.41 -7.95
CA GLY A 443 -0.97 8.65 -8.70
C GLY A 443 -2.17 8.07 -7.96
N GLU A 444 -3.10 8.94 -7.53
CA GLU A 444 -4.22 8.54 -6.65
C GLU A 444 -5.56 9.10 -7.15
N ASN A 445 -6.64 8.41 -6.77
CA ASN A 445 -8.00 8.91 -6.78
C ASN A 445 -8.24 9.60 -5.43
N MET A 446 -8.13 10.91 -5.38
CA MET A 446 -8.45 11.68 -4.19
C MET A 446 -9.94 11.94 -4.13
N ILE A 447 -10.57 11.62 -3.00
CA ILE A 447 -12.00 11.87 -2.76
C ILE A 447 -12.17 12.87 -1.62
N TRP A 448 -13.28 13.61 -1.67
CA TRP A 448 -13.68 14.62 -0.70
C TRP A 448 -15.17 14.51 -0.37
N ALA A 449 -15.51 14.62 0.91
CA ALA A 449 -16.87 14.81 1.38
C ALA A 449 -16.86 15.90 2.45
N ASP A 450 -17.82 16.83 2.44
CA ASP A 450 -17.83 17.94 3.38
C ASP A 450 -19.16 18.10 4.13
N LYS A 451 -19.09 18.92 5.16
CA LYS A 451 -20.22 19.29 6.01
C LYS A 451 -21.31 20.10 5.26
N ALA A 452 -20.96 20.74 4.14
CA ALA A 452 -21.88 21.48 3.29
C ALA A 452 -22.71 20.53 2.38
N GLY A 453 -22.41 19.24 2.36
CA GLY A 453 -23.13 18.24 1.58
C GLY A 453 -22.47 17.91 0.23
N ASN A 454 -21.29 18.43 -0.04
CA ASN A 454 -20.59 18.19 -1.30
C ASN A 454 -19.79 16.91 -1.26
N ILE A 455 -19.68 16.26 -2.43
CA ILE A 455 -18.81 15.12 -2.68
C ILE A 455 -17.98 15.36 -3.95
N GLY A 456 -16.70 15.06 -3.92
CA GLY A 456 -15.79 15.29 -5.03
C GLY A 456 -14.77 14.19 -5.24
N TRP A 457 -14.24 14.11 -6.44
CA TRP A 457 -13.14 13.24 -6.83
C TRP A 457 -12.21 13.98 -7.79
N GLN A 458 -10.91 13.88 -7.56
CA GLN A 458 -9.83 14.37 -8.43
C GLN A 458 -8.77 13.28 -8.58
N ALA A 459 -8.46 12.88 -9.82
CA ALA A 459 -7.29 12.06 -10.09
C ALA A 459 -6.01 12.91 -9.95
N VAL A 460 -5.03 12.44 -9.18
CA VAL A 460 -3.75 13.12 -8.97
C VAL A 460 -2.57 12.30 -9.50
N GLY A 461 -1.37 12.80 -9.35
CA GLY A 461 -0.13 12.22 -9.83
C GLY A 461 0.45 12.95 -11.03
N ILE A 462 1.77 13.14 -11.02
CA ILE A 462 2.50 13.77 -12.13
C ILE A 462 2.40 12.89 -13.39
N ALA A 463 1.97 13.47 -14.49
CA ALA A 463 1.64 12.75 -15.71
C ALA A 463 2.38 13.35 -16.92
N PRO A 464 3.45 12.73 -17.41
CA PRO A 464 4.15 13.19 -18.60
C PRO A 464 3.27 13.05 -19.85
N ILE A 465 3.32 14.04 -20.73
CA ILE A 465 2.61 14.04 -22.01
C ILE A 465 3.51 13.37 -23.06
N ARG A 466 3.05 12.25 -23.62
CA ARG A 466 3.72 11.48 -24.67
C ARG A 466 2.96 11.63 -25.97
N ASN A 467 3.53 12.29 -26.98
CA ASN A 467 2.80 12.59 -28.22
C ASN A 467 2.90 11.45 -29.26
N ASN A 468 3.99 10.69 -29.28
CA ASN A 468 4.26 9.72 -30.32
C ASN A 468 4.55 8.29 -29.83
N PHE A 469 4.43 8.03 -28.52
CA PHE A 469 4.59 6.71 -27.92
C PHE A 469 3.66 6.54 -26.71
N SER A 470 3.51 5.31 -26.22
CA SER A 470 2.52 4.97 -25.17
C SER A 470 3.08 4.96 -23.76
N GLY A 471 4.40 4.92 -23.57
CA GLY A 471 5.05 4.65 -22.28
C GLY A 471 4.94 3.20 -21.82
N LEU A 472 4.51 2.28 -22.67
CA LEU A 472 4.34 0.86 -22.32
C LEU A 472 5.38 -0.06 -22.94
N VAL A 473 6.30 0.48 -23.71
CA VAL A 473 7.46 -0.22 -24.29
C VAL A 473 8.64 0.72 -24.33
N PRO A 474 9.89 0.21 -24.15
CA PRO A 474 11.08 1.02 -24.22
C PRO A 474 11.25 1.77 -25.54
N VAL A 475 11.91 2.93 -25.51
CA VAL A 475 12.11 3.79 -26.66
C VAL A 475 13.60 4.17 -26.85
N PRO A 476 14.06 4.48 -28.09
CA PRO A 476 15.39 5.04 -28.31
C PRO A 476 15.59 6.39 -27.62
N GLY A 477 16.76 6.57 -27.02
CA GLY A 477 17.14 7.82 -26.36
C GLY A 477 17.78 8.86 -27.29
N ASN A 478 17.42 8.84 -28.56
CA ASN A 478 18.08 9.59 -29.64
C ASN A 478 17.43 10.97 -29.92
N GLY A 479 16.46 11.41 -29.14
CA GLY A 479 15.72 12.66 -29.35
C GLY A 479 14.42 12.50 -30.13
N THR A 480 14.06 11.29 -30.57
CA THR A 480 12.80 11.06 -31.32
C THR A 480 11.58 10.97 -30.39
N TYR A 481 11.77 10.44 -29.18
CA TYR A 481 10.71 10.14 -28.23
C TYR A 481 10.89 10.98 -26.96
N GLU A 482 10.20 12.11 -26.89
CA GLU A 482 10.36 13.06 -25.79
C GLU A 482 9.04 13.29 -25.04
N TRP A 483 9.13 13.64 -23.77
CA TRP A 483 8.00 14.18 -23.03
C TRP A 483 7.76 15.63 -23.41
N ASP A 484 6.54 15.98 -23.72
CA ASP A 484 6.10 17.34 -24.00
C ASP A 484 5.53 18.00 -22.72
N GLY A 485 6.36 18.03 -21.67
CA GLY A 485 5.98 18.53 -20.38
C GLY A 485 5.04 17.58 -19.61
N TYR A 486 4.27 18.16 -18.67
CA TYR A 486 3.37 17.44 -17.79
C TYR A 486 1.95 17.98 -17.88
N LEU A 487 0.97 17.09 -17.88
CA LEU A 487 -0.43 17.47 -17.78
C LEU A 487 -0.69 18.08 -16.39
N PRO A 488 -1.24 19.32 -16.31
CA PRO A 488 -1.64 19.88 -15.02
C PRO A 488 -2.58 18.94 -14.28
N ILE A 489 -2.29 18.68 -13.02
CA ILE A 489 -3.08 17.70 -12.23
C ILE A 489 -4.56 18.08 -12.19
N ILE A 490 -4.87 19.38 -12.13
CA ILE A 490 -6.24 19.87 -12.13
C ILE A 490 -7.00 19.58 -13.44
N GLU A 491 -6.30 19.29 -14.54
CA GLU A 491 -6.87 18.89 -15.83
C GLU A 491 -7.06 17.37 -15.95
N LYS A 492 -6.52 16.60 -14.98
CA LYS A 492 -6.80 15.16 -14.92
C LYS A 492 -8.28 14.92 -14.63
N PRO A 493 -8.78 13.69 -14.85
CA PRO A 493 -10.19 13.37 -14.63
C PRO A 493 -10.65 13.76 -13.23
N ASN A 494 -11.84 14.31 -13.14
CA ASN A 494 -12.47 14.74 -11.89
C ASN A 494 -13.99 14.69 -11.98
N THR A 495 -14.65 14.70 -10.84
CA THR A 495 -16.12 14.73 -10.73
C THR A 495 -16.51 15.48 -9.45
N PHE A 496 -17.54 16.29 -9.53
CA PHE A 496 -18.11 17.02 -8.40
C PHE A 496 -19.62 16.88 -8.39
N ASN A 497 -20.21 16.50 -7.25
CA ASN A 497 -21.64 16.34 -7.01
C ASN A 497 -22.40 15.60 -8.15
N PRO A 498 -22.00 14.35 -8.50
CA PRO A 498 -22.67 13.64 -9.58
C PRO A 498 -24.11 13.31 -9.23
N ALA A 499 -24.99 13.32 -10.23
CA ALA A 499 -26.43 13.04 -10.05
C ALA A 499 -26.74 11.67 -9.41
N LYS A 500 -25.83 10.69 -9.55
CA LYS A 500 -25.99 9.37 -8.91
C LYS A 500 -25.78 9.40 -7.37
N GLY A 501 -25.38 10.54 -6.81
CA GLY A 501 -25.25 10.77 -5.37
C GLY A 501 -24.10 10.05 -4.67
N PHE A 502 -23.17 9.44 -5.40
CA PHE A 502 -21.96 8.86 -4.84
C PHE A 502 -20.84 8.83 -5.88
N ILE A 503 -19.60 8.69 -5.39
CA ILE A 503 -18.40 8.43 -6.18
C ILE A 503 -17.68 7.25 -5.50
N ALA A 504 -17.27 6.23 -6.28
CA ALA A 504 -16.56 5.06 -5.76
C ALA A 504 -15.39 4.70 -6.66
N THR A 505 -14.26 4.36 -6.08
CA THR A 505 -13.09 3.87 -6.78
C THR A 505 -12.49 2.64 -6.09
N ALA A 506 -12.06 1.67 -6.86
CA ALA A 506 -11.42 0.44 -6.38
C ALA A 506 -10.29 0.01 -7.33
N ASN A 507 -9.55 0.98 -7.85
CA ASN A 507 -8.42 0.87 -8.78
C ASN A 507 -8.79 0.43 -10.22
N GLN A 508 -10.08 0.26 -10.51
CA GLN A 508 -10.55 0.13 -11.90
C GLN A 508 -10.44 1.49 -12.61
N ASN A 509 -10.48 1.46 -13.93
CA ASN A 509 -10.55 2.70 -14.70
C ASN A 509 -11.89 3.41 -14.43
N VAL A 510 -11.83 4.57 -13.79
CA VAL A 510 -12.96 5.47 -13.51
C VAL A 510 -12.90 6.75 -14.35
N THR A 511 -11.96 6.83 -15.28
CA THR A 511 -11.82 7.96 -16.20
C THR A 511 -13.05 8.04 -17.10
N PRO A 512 -13.69 9.21 -17.22
CA PRO A 512 -14.84 9.38 -18.11
C PRO A 512 -14.51 9.02 -19.56
N GLU A 513 -15.47 8.40 -20.28
CA GLU A 513 -15.27 7.95 -21.67
C GLU A 513 -14.90 9.08 -22.63
N ASN A 514 -15.39 10.29 -22.38
CA ASN A 514 -15.11 11.48 -23.17
C ASN A 514 -13.80 12.18 -22.84
N TYR A 515 -12.98 11.64 -21.92
CA TYR A 515 -11.69 12.21 -21.56
C TYR A 515 -10.70 12.11 -22.74
N THR A 516 -9.91 13.14 -22.95
CA THR A 516 -9.11 13.29 -24.18
C THR A 516 -7.61 13.09 -24.01
N HIS A 517 -7.06 13.30 -22.79
CA HIS A 517 -5.61 13.24 -22.55
C HIS A 517 -5.11 11.83 -22.17
N TRP A 518 -5.49 10.83 -22.93
CA TRP A 518 -5.07 9.43 -22.71
C TRP A 518 -3.55 9.23 -22.88
N ASN A 519 -2.88 10.09 -23.63
CA ASN A 519 -1.44 10.12 -23.80
C ASN A 519 -0.65 10.50 -22.53
N ALA A 520 -1.35 10.91 -21.48
CA ALA A 520 -0.76 11.24 -20.17
C ALA A 520 -1.30 10.38 -19.01
N VAL A 521 -2.37 9.58 -19.22
CA VAL A 521 -3.05 8.85 -18.13
C VAL A 521 -2.64 7.39 -18.04
N GLY A 522 -2.52 6.69 -19.18
CA GLY A 522 -2.14 5.28 -19.21
C GLY A 522 -3.31 4.31 -19.45
N TYR A 523 -3.00 3.01 -19.56
CA TYR A 523 -3.90 1.98 -20.09
C TYR A 523 -3.99 0.72 -19.22
N THR A 524 -3.28 0.65 -18.10
CA THR A 524 -3.23 -0.54 -17.24
C THR A 524 -3.98 -0.31 -15.93
N TRP A 525 -4.97 -1.15 -15.62
CA TRP A 525 -5.87 -1.00 -14.49
C TRP A 525 -6.10 -2.33 -13.77
N SER A 526 -6.61 -2.26 -12.55
CA SER A 526 -7.08 -3.44 -11.84
C SER A 526 -8.39 -3.96 -12.44
N ASP A 527 -8.66 -5.26 -12.27
CA ASP A 527 -9.96 -5.84 -12.61
C ASP A 527 -11.11 -5.08 -11.92
N PRO A 528 -12.26 -4.86 -12.57
CA PRO A 528 -13.32 -3.99 -12.07
C PRO A 528 -14.22 -4.63 -11.02
N PHE A 529 -13.99 -5.87 -10.60
CA PHE A 529 -14.94 -6.63 -9.77
C PHE A 529 -15.29 -5.95 -8.45
N ARG A 530 -14.28 -5.38 -7.74
CA ARG A 530 -14.51 -4.66 -6.48
C ARG A 530 -15.36 -3.40 -6.70
N GLY A 531 -14.98 -2.59 -7.67
CA GLY A 531 -15.71 -1.38 -8.02
C GLY A 531 -17.14 -1.68 -8.48
N ASN A 532 -17.34 -2.68 -9.34
CA ASN A 532 -18.68 -3.11 -9.79
C ASN A 532 -19.54 -3.59 -8.62
N ARG A 533 -18.97 -4.28 -7.64
CA ARG A 533 -19.72 -4.69 -6.45
C ARG A 533 -20.09 -3.50 -5.57
N ILE A 534 -19.21 -2.53 -5.42
CA ILE A 534 -19.50 -1.30 -4.69
C ILE A 534 -20.63 -0.52 -5.38
N ASP A 535 -20.54 -0.34 -6.69
CA ASP A 535 -21.59 0.31 -7.49
C ASP A 535 -22.94 -0.46 -7.40
N GLU A 536 -22.92 -1.80 -7.43
CA GLU A 536 -24.12 -2.65 -7.29
C GLU A 536 -24.84 -2.42 -5.95
N VAL A 537 -24.08 -2.17 -4.87
CA VAL A 537 -24.68 -1.93 -3.55
C VAL A 537 -25.14 -0.48 -3.40
N LEU A 538 -24.35 0.50 -3.84
CA LEU A 538 -24.65 1.91 -3.62
C LEU A 538 -25.73 2.46 -4.57
N SER A 539 -25.86 1.91 -5.79
CA SER A 539 -26.76 2.47 -6.82
C SER A 539 -28.26 2.39 -6.44
N PRO A 540 -28.80 1.24 -5.98
CA PRO A 540 -30.26 1.11 -5.80
C PRO A 540 -30.77 1.69 -4.47
N HIS A 541 -29.89 2.06 -3.53
CA HIS A 541 -30.29 2.45 -2.17
C HIS A 541 -30.26 3.97 -1.97
N ASP A 542 -31.32 4.50 -1.37
CA ASP A 542 -31.50 5.93 -1.02
C ASP A 542 -31.72 6.13 0.50
N SER A 543 -31.38 5.16 1.32
CA SER A 543 -31.54 5.21 2.78
C SER A 543 -30.46 4.34 3.46
N LEU A 544 -29.20 4.50 3.02
CA LEU A 544 -28.05 3.78 3.56
C LEU A 544 -27.75 4.22 5.00
N THR A 545 -27.22 3.29 5.78
CA THR A 545 -26.78 3.53 7.16
C THR A 545 -25.28 3.32 7.29
N LEU A 546 -24.69 3.74 8.41
CA LEU A 546 -23.29 3.44 8.72
C LEU A 546 -23.02 1.91 8.73
N GLU A 547 -23.99 1.10 9.18
CA GLU A 547 -23.87 -0.37 9.19
C GLU A 547 -23.80 -0.94 7.76
N ASP A 548 -24.58 -0.37 6.82
CA ASP A 548 -24.51 -0.78 5.39
C ASP A 548 -23.13 -0.46 4.81
N LEU A 549 -22.55 0.71 5.13
CA LEU A 549 -21.22 1.10 4.67
C LEU A 549 -20.12 0.23 5.27
N THR A 550 -20.25 -0.09 6.56
CA THR A 550 -19.35 -1.01 7.25
C THR A 550 -19.40 -2.39 6.61
N SER A 551 -20.62 -2.90 6.36
CA SER A 551 -20.85 -4.19 5.72
C SER A 551 -20.29 -4.24 4.29
N LEU A 552 -20.38 -3.13 3.55
CA LEU A 552 -19.81 -3.01 2.20
C LEU A 552 -18.29 -3.01 2.21
N GLN A 553 -17.65 -2.33 3.19
CA GLN A 553 -16.20 -2.24 3.28
C GLN A 553 -15.56 -3.61 3.57
N VAL A 554 -16.31 -4.52 4.17
CA VAL A 554 -15.88 -5.90 4.46
C VAL A 554 -16.70 -6.95 3.69
N ASP A 555 -17.35 -6.55 2.57
CA ASP A 555 -18.16 -7.48 1.78
C ASP A 555 -17.27 -8.50 1.07
N TYR A 556 -17.55 -9.78 1.31
CA TYR A 556 -16.85 -10.91 0.73
C TYR A 556 -17.60 -11.56 -0.46
N LEU A 557 -18.59 -10.89 -1.05
CA LEU A 557 -19.24 -11.39 -2.27
C LEU A 557 -18.27 -11.29 -3.45
N SER A 558 -18.05 -12.43 -4.12
CA SER A 558 -17.17 -12.56 -5.28
C SER A 558 -17.96 -12.51 -6.59
N LEU A 559 -17.80 -11.44 -7.39
CA LEU A 559 -18.38 -11.36 -8.73
C LEU A 559 -17.78 -12.41 -9.68
N PRO A 560 -16.48 -12.74 -9.63
CA PRO A 560 -15.94 -13.90 -10.37
C PRO A 560 -16.62 -15.21 -10.01
N ALA A 561 -16.90 -15.45 -8.71
CA ALA A 561 -17.64 -16.65 -8.31
C ALA A 561 -19.04 -16.72 -8.92
N ARG A 562 -19.74 -15.58 -8.94
CA ARG A 562 -21.07 -15.44 -9.56
C ARG A 562 -21.05 -15.70 -11.07
N ALA A 563 -19.95 -15.38 -11.75
CA ALA A 563 -19.77 -15.63 -13.18
C ALA A 563 -19.34 -17.07 -13.49
N LEU A 564 -18.38 -17.61 -12.76
CA LEU A 564 -17.74 -18.90 -13.06
C LEU A 564 -18.53 -20.12 -12.55
N THR A 565 -19.15 -20.01 -11.36
CA THR A 565 -19.89 -21.14 -10.76
C THR A 565 -21.01 -21.68 -11.66
N PRO A 566 -21.87 -20.86 -12.31
CA PRO A 566 -22.87 -21.37 -13.24
C PRO A 566 -22.32 -22.13 -14.44
N MET A 567 -21.12 -21.79 -14.93
CA MET A 567 -20.44 -22.53 -16.00
C MET A 567 -19.99 -23.92 -15.51
N LEU A 568 -19.43 -23.97 -14.30
CA LEU A 568 -18.97 -25.20 -13.66
C LEU A 568 -20.14 -26.17 -13.35
N LEU A 569 -21.27 -25.64 -12.87
CA LEU A 569 -22.44 -26.46 -12.52
C LEU A 569 -23.03 -27.23 -13.72
N LYS A 570 -22.83 -26.74 -14.94
CA LYS A 570 -23.26 -27.45 -16.17
C LYS A 570 -22.43 -28.68 -16.51
N ILE A 571 -21.28 -28.84 -15.89
CA ILE A 571 -20.33 -29.94 -16.20
C ILE A 571 -20.68 -31.18 -15.33
N PRO A 572 -20.86 -32.37 -15.92
CA PRO A 572 -21.06 -33.56 -15.14
C PRO A 572 -19.76 -34.04 -14.46
N PHE A 573 -19.85 -34.41 -13.19
CA PHE A 573 -18.78 -35.01 -12.42
C PHE A 573 -19.23 -36.32 -11.76
N GLN A 574 -18.30 -37.08 -11.25
CA GLN A 574 -18.56 -38.32 -10.52
C GLN A 574 -17.88 -38.30 -9.13
N GLY A 575 -18.30 -39.18 -8.25
CA GLY A 575 -17.66 -39.43 -6.96
C GLY A 575 -17.52 -38.17 -6.10
N ARG A 576 -16.32 -37.95 -5.59
CA ARG A 576 -16.00 -36.80 -4.74
C ARG A 576 -16.20 -35.46 -5.44
N ASN A 577 -15.81 -35.35 -6.69
CA ASN A 577 -15.98 -34.14 -7.47
C ASN A 577 -17.46 -33.75 -7.63
N ASN A 578 -18.34 -34.72 -7.83
CA ASN A 578 -19.77 -34.45 -7.87
C ASN A 578 -20.31 -33.98 -6.51
N LYS A 579 -19.87 -34.58 -5.42
CA LYS A 579 -20.25 -34.12 -4.05
C LYS A 579 -19.78 -32.70 -3.78
N ALA A 580 -18.57 -32.36 -4.18
CA ALA A 580 -18.04 -30.99 -4.06
C ALA A 580 -18.80 -30.00 -4.93
N LYS A 581 -19.13 -30.37 -6.18
CA LYS A 581 -19.93 -29.52 -7.07
C LYS A 581 -21.33 -29.26 -6.49
N SER A 582 -22.00 -30.29 -5.96
CA SER A 582 -23.34 -30.15 -5.38
C SER A 582 -23.38 -29.21 -4.17
N ARG A 583 -22.27 -29.00 -3.49
CA ARG A 583 -22.16 -27.96 -2.45
C ARG A 583 -22.32 -26.55 -3.02
N LEU A 584 -21.90 -26.32 -4.25
CA LEU A 584 -21.99 -24.99 -4.88
C LEU A 584 -23.41 -24.68 -5.41
N GLU A 585 -24.32 -25.65 -5.40
CA GLU A 585 -25.72 -25.44 -5.80
C GLU A 585 -26.45 -24.57 -4.75
N GLY A 586 -26.93 -23.40 -5.18
CA GLY A 586 -27.60 -22.44 -4.28
C GLY A 586 -26.68 -21.64 -3.35
N TRP A 587 -25.34 -21.75 -3.54
CA TRP A 587 -24.40 -20.91 -2.81
C TRP A 587 -24.52 -19.42 -3.15
N ASP A 588 -24.35 -18.55 -2.16
CA ASP A 588 -24.52 -17.10 -2.25
C ASP A 588 -23.28 -16.34 -2.79
N TYR A 589 -22.25 -17.06 -3.22
CA TYR A 589 -20.97 -16.54 -3.73
C TYR A 589 -20.16 -15.71 -2.72
N ARG A 590 -20.41 -15.84 -1.43
CA ARG A 590 -19.68 -15.14 -0.37
C ARG A 590 -18.51 -15.98 0.13
N LEU A 591 -17.33 -15.37 0.12
CA LEU A 591 -16.08 -16.01 0.57
C LEU A 591 -15.92 -15.86 2.09
N ASN A 592 -16.96 -16.21 2.86
CA ASN A 592 -16.93 -16.11 4.31
C ASN A 592 -16.00 -17.17 4.92
N ALA A 593 -15.32 -16.84 6.03
CA ALA A 593 -14.40 -17.75 6.70
C ALA A 593 -14.99 -19.14 7.05
N PRO A 594 -16.23 -19.28 7.56
CA PRO A 594 -16.77 -20.61 7.87
C PRO A 594 -17.29 -21.39 6.63
N SER A 595 -17.35 -20.78 5.42
CA SER A 595 -17.93 -21.42 4.24
C SER A 595 -17.02 -22.52 3.67
N ILE A 596 -17.62 -23.68 3.45
CA ILE A 596 -17.02 -24.81 2.71
C ILE A 596 -17.05 -24.52 1.20
N GLU A 597 -18.13 -23.94 0.74
CA GLU A 597 -18.35 -23.57 -0.65
C GLU A 597 -17.29 -22.58 -1.14
N ALA A 598 -16.95 -21.60 -0.29
CA ALA A 598 -15.85 -20.66 -0.55
C ALA A 598 -14.49 -21.36 -0.72
N ALA A 599 -14.19 -22.35 0.11
CA ALA A 599 -12.95 -23.14 -0.03
C ALA A 599 -12.94 -23.93 -1.35
N ILE A 600 -14.05 -24.57 -1.71
CA ILE A 600 -14.17 -25.33 -2.96
C ILE A 600 -14.00 -24.39 -4.17
N TYR A 601 -14.71 -23.25 -4.15
CA TYR A 601 -14.63 -22.29 -5.25
C TYR A 601 -13.22 -21.69 -5.39
N THR A 602 -12.63 -21.21 -4.31
CA THR A 602 -11.30 -20.56 -4.39
C THR A 602 -10.21 -21.53 -4.80
N ALA A 603 -10.31 -22.83 -4.41
CA ALA A 603 -9.39 -23.84 -4.92
C ALA A 603 -9.58 -24.09 -6.43
N PHE A 604 -10.81 -24.06 -6.92
CA PHE A 604 -11.12 -24.12 -8.35
C PHE A 604 -10.60 -22.86 -9.09
N GLU A 605 -10.90 -21.65 -8.60
CA GLU A 605 -10.47 -20.37 -9.20
C GLU A 605 -8.95 -20.33 -9.38
N ARG A 606 -8.18 -20.67 -8.34
CA ARG A 606 -6.71 -20.70 -8.38
C ARG A 606 -6.17 -21.69 -9.40
N GLU A 607 -6.73 -22.89 -9.48
CA GLU A 607 -6.33 -23.87 -10.48
C GLU A 607 -6.75 -23.48 -11.90
N LEU A 608 -7.88 -22.77 -12.05
CA LEU A 608 -8.33 -22.23 -13.33
C LEU A 608 -7.37 -21.15 -13.85
N GLU A 609 -7.02 -20.18 -13.01
CA GLU A 609 -6.05 -19.13 -13.36
C GLU A 609 -4.71 -19.74 -13.74
N ARG A 610 -4.20 -20.70 -12.95
CA ARG A 610 -2.94 -21.38 -13.21
C ARG A 610 -2.95 -22.17 -14.52
N LEU A 611 -3.97 -22.99 -14.73
CA LEU A 611 -4.09 -23.78 -15.95
C LEU A 611 -4.32 -22.93 -17.20
N ALA A 612 -5.13 -21.86 -17.09
CA ALA A 612 -5.33 -20.93 -18.18
C ALA A 612 -4.00 -20.26 -18.56
N TYR A 613 -3.25 -19.81 -17.57
CA TYR A 613 -1.91 -19.24 -17.79
C TYR A 613 -0.97 -20.24 -18.48
N GLU A 614 -0.86 -21.47 -17.97
CA GLU A 614 0.01 -22.51 -18.55
C GLU A 614 -0.38 -22.89 -19.98
N HIS A 615 -1.65 -22.83 -20.35
CA HIS A 615 -2.13 -23.24 -21.67
C HIS A 615 -2.22 -22.09 -22.68
N LEU A 616 -2.47 -20.87 -22.23
CA LEU A 616 -2.78 -19.75 -23.14
C LEU A 616 -1.62 -18.77 -23.28
N VAL A 617 -0.71 -18.70 -22.31
CA VAL A 617 0.49 -17.86 -22.41
C VAL A 617 1.63 -18.70 -22.99
N PRO A 618 2.18 -18.32 -24.16
CA PRO A 618 3.31 -19.02 -24.75
C PRO A 618 4.50 -19.10 -23.79
N THR A 619 5.16 -20.27 -23.75
CA THR A 619 6.24 -20.55 -22.76
C THR A 619 7.37 -19.52 -22.83
N GLU A 620 7.70 -19.05 -24.03
CA GLU A 620 8.76 -18.08 -24.31
C GLU A 620 8.52 -16.69 -23.69
N VAL A 621 7.26 -16.35 -23.33
CA VAL A 621 6.92 -15.06 -22.72
C VAL A 621 6.36 -15.18 -21.30
N GLN A 622 6.33 -16.37 -20.73
CA GLN A 622 5.80 -16.58 -19.36
C GLN A 622 6.59 -15.84 -18.28
N SER A 623 7.86 -15.56 -18.52
CA SER A 623 8.68 -14.72 -17.61
C SER A 623 8.32 -13.24 -17.66
N PHE A 624 7.64 -12.79 -18.70
CA PHE A 624 7.29 -11.38 -18.94
C PHE A 624 5.80 -11.11 -18.73
N ILE A 625 4.94 -12.05 -19.14
CA ILE A 625 3.49 -12.01 -18.88
C ILE A 625 3.19 -13.04 -17.80
N THR A 626 3.18 -12.62 -16.55
CA THR A 626 3.12 -13.53 -15.39
C THR A 626 1.71 -13.98 -15.01
N ARG A 627 0.68 -13.40 -15.63
CA ARG A 627 -0.74 -13.75 -15.38
C ARG A 627 -1.65 -13.31 -16.53
N ILE A 628 -2.85 -13.86 -16.54
CA ILE A 628 -3.98 -13.38 -17.33
C ILE A 628 -4.93 -12.64 -16.39
N ASN A 629 -5.40 -11.45 -16.74
CA ASN A 629 -6.45 -10.75 -15.98
C ASN A 629 -7.71 -11.61 -15.93
N LEU A 630 -8.30 -11.73 -14.74
CA LEU A 630 -9.47 -12.57 -14.55
C LEU A 630 -10.69 -12.06 -15.33
N THR A 631 -10.82 -10.75 -15.51
CA THR A 631 -11.84 -10.14 -16.40
C THR A 631 -11.73 -10.69 -17.82
N LYS A 632 -10.51 -10.74 -18.36
CA LYS A 632 -10.26 -11.25 -19.71
C LYS A 632 -10.51 -12.75 -19.80
N LEU A 633 -10.04 -13.52 -18.81
CA LEU A 633 -10.26 -14.96 -18.74
C LEU A 633 -11.75 -15.31 -18.67
N ILE A 634 -12.53 -14.61 -17.84
CA ILE A 634 -13.99 -14.82 -17.75
C ILE A 634 -14.66 -14.48 -19.09
N GLY A 635 -14.22 -13.41 -19.76
CA GLY A 635 -14.71 -13.06 -21.09
C GLY A 635 -14.48 -14.20 -22.10
N TRP A 636 -13.28 -14.73 -22.19
CA TRP A 636 -12.96 -15.87 -23.06
C TRP A 636 -13.73 -17.14 -22.71
N LEU A 637 -13.94 -17.42 -21.42
CA LEU A 637 -14.72 -18.58 -20.99
C LEU A 637 -16.22 -18.41 -21.27
N SER A 638 -16.73 -17.18 -21.26
CA SER A 638 -18.12 -16.87 -21.56
C SER A 638 -18.42 -17.02 -23.06
N GLU A 639 -17.50 -16.54 -23.90
CA GLU A 639 -17.61 -16.54 -25.37
C GLU A 639 -16.34 -17.17 -25.99
N PRO A 640 -16.24 -18.51 -25.93
CA PRO A 640 -15.03 -19.19 -26.36
C PRO A 640 -14.83 -19.11 -27.87
N SER A 641 -13.71 -18.57 -28.30
CA SER A 641 -13.33 -18.41 -29.71
C SER A 641 -12.26 -19.41 -30.14
N SER A 642 -12.17 -19.66 -31.47
CA SER A 642 -11.12 -20.50 -32.03
C SER A 642 -9.73 -19.87 -31.98
N GLU A 643 -9.67 -18.55 -31.86
CA GLU A 643 -8.43 -17.81 -31.68
C GLU A 643 -7.76 -18.16 -30.36
N ILE A 644 -8.55 -18.28 -29.29
CA ILE A 644 -8.05 -18.55 -27.92
C ILE A 644 -8.00 -20.04 -27.61
N PHE A 645 -9.05 -20.79 -27.99
CA PHE A 645 -9.21 -22.19 -27.56
C PHE A 645 -9.02 -23.21 -28.70
N GLY A 646 -8.58 -22.77 -29.87
CA GLY A 646 -8.31 -23.64 -31.01
C GLY A 646 -9.55 -24.16 -31.72
N SER A 647 -9.41 -25.22 -32.48
CA SER A 647 -10.41 -25.72 -33.43
C SER A 647 -11.75 -26.16 -32.82
N ILE A 648 -11.79 -26.49 -31.55
CA ILE A 648 -13.02 -26.90 -30.86
C ILE A 648 -13.13 -26.11 -29.52
N PRO A 649 -13.47 -24.81 -29.58
CA PRO A 649 -13.41 -23.91 -28.41
C PRO A 649 -14.21 -24.39 -27.21
N GLU A 650 -15.45 -24.81 -27.41
CA GLU A 650 -16.34 -25.32 -26.36
C GLU A 650 -15.78 -26.56 -25.62
N LYS A 651 -15.14 -27.46 -26.35
CA LYS A 651 -14.53 -28.65 -25.79
C LYS A 651 -13.29 -28.31 -24.97
N THR A 652 -12.45 -27.40 -25.47
CA THR A 652 -11.24 -26.94 -24.79
C THR A 652 -11.60 -26.19 -23.51
N ARG A 653 -12.57 -25.25 -23.57
CA ARG A 653 -13.09 -24.56 -22.39
C ARG A 653 -13.61 -25.54 -21.34
N THR A 654 -14.44 -26.52 -21.76
CA THR A 654 -15.03 -27.51 -20.84
C THR A 654 -13.94 -28.37 -20.21
N ALA A 655 -12.93 -28.76 -20.95
CA ALA A 655 -11.80 -29.53 -20.44
C ALA A 655 -11.00 -28.72 -19.42
N LEU A 656 -10.73 -27.43 -19.68
CA LEU A 656 -10.04 -26.52 -18.76
C LEU A 656 -10.80 -26.39 -17.42
N LEU A 657 -12.09 -26.06 -17.47
CA LEU A 657 -12.95 -25.95 -16.29
C LEU A 657 -13.01 -27.29 -15.50
N THR A 658 -13.12 -28.42 -16.22
CA THR A 658 -13.16 -29.75 -15.62
C THR A 658 -11.87 -30.05 -14.85
N GLN A 659 -10.73 -29.83 -15.51
CA GLN A 659 -9.42 -30.10 -14.94
C GLN A 659 -9.12 -29.21 -13.73
N ALA A 660 -9.45 -27.92 -13.85
CA ALA A 660 -9.30 -26.94 -12.77
C ALA A 660 -10.08 -27.37 -11.52
N PHE A 661 -11.34 -27.75 -11.70
CA PHE A 661 -12.17 -28.17 -10.58
C PHE A 661 -11.67 -29.47 -9.94
N GLN A 662 -11.31 -30.46 -10.73
CA GLN A 662 -10.76 -31.73 -10.23
C GLN A 662 -9.48 -31.52 -9.41
N ARG A 663 -8.54 -30.70 -9.91
CA ARG A 663 -7.30 -30.35 -9.20
C ARG A 663 -7.57 -29.55 -7.93
N GLY A 664 -8.52 -28.61 -7.96
CA GLY A 664 -8.93 -27.86 -6.76
C GLY A 664 -9.46 -28.76 -5.66
N VAL A 665 -10.36 -29.69 -5.98
CA VAL A 665 -10.90 -30.69 -5.04
C VAL A 665 -9.80 -31.64 -4.53
N GLU A 666 -8.87 -32.06 -5.40
CA GLU A 666 -7.72 -32.86 -5.01
C GLU A 666 -6.80 -32.11 -4.04
N SER A 667 -6.46 -30.86 -4.33
CA SER A 667 -5.65 -30.00 -3.48
C SER A 667 -6.26 -29.83 -2.08
N LEU A 668 -7.57 -29.58 -2.00
CA LEU A 668 -8.27 -29.52 -0.71
C LEU A 668 -8.23 -30.85 0.03
N THR A 669 -8.41 -31.97 -0.69
CA THR A 669 -8.33 -33.32 -0.09
C THR A 669 -6.95 -33.60 0.49
N GLN A 670 -5.90 -33.21 -0.21
CA GLN A 670 -4.51 -33.36 0.26
C GLN A 670 -4.22 -32.48 1.48
N LYS A 671 -4.70 -31.23 1.47
CA LYS A 671 -4.45 -30.28 2.56
C LYS A 671 -5.29 -30.56 3.82
N LEU A 672 -6.55 -30.91 3.67
CA LEU A 672 -7.55 -30.94 4.74
C LEU A 672 -8.11 -32.33 5.02
N GLY A 673 -7.77 -33.34 4.21
CA GLY A 673 -8.32 -34.67 4.33
C GLY A 673 -9.61 -34.90 3.53
N SER A 674 -10.17 -36.11 3.64
CA SER A 674 -11.32 -36.52 2.83
C SER A 674 -12.67 -36.04 3.33
N ASP A 675 -12.75 -35.58 4.58
CA ASP A 675 -13.97 -35.06 5.20
C ASP A 675 -14.23 -33.62 4.80
N MET A 676 -15.18 -33.42 3.90
CA MET A 676 -15.52 -32.08 3.40
C MET A 676 -16.13 -31.17 4.48
N THR A 677 -16.62 -31.71 5.60
CA THR A 677 -17.14 -30.86 6.70
C THR A 677 -16.03 -30.06 7.39
N GLN A 678 -14.77 -30.42 7.18
CA GLN A 678 -13.58 -29.76 7.69
C GLN A 678 -12.99 -28.73 6.69
N TRP A 679 -13.63 -28.50 5.55
CA TRP A 679 -13.11 -27.63 4.50
C TRP A 679 -13.54 -26.16 4.66
N GLN A 680 -13.63 -25.67 5.92
CA GLN A 680 -13.87 -24.25 6.11
C GLN A 680 -12.78 -23.41 5.42
N TYR A 681 -13.20 -22.32 4.76
CA TYR A 681 -12.28 -21.45 4.04
C TYR A 681 -11.31 -20.75 4.99
N GLY A 682 -11.81 -20.16 6.07
CA GLY A 682 -11.01 -19.43 7.06
C GLY A 682 -10.37 -20.37 8.08
N GLN A 683 -9.17 -20.85 7.80
CA GLN A 683 -8.39 -21.69 8.69
C GLN A 683 -6.88 -21.61 8.34
N ALA A 684 -6.02 -22.03 9.28
CA ALA A 684 -4.57 -21.94 9.16
C ALA A 684 -3.97 -22.61 7.90
N LYS A 685 -4.63 -23.64 7.34
CA LYS A 685 -4.19 -24.32 6.10
C LYS A 685 -4.75 -23.70 4.82
N LEU A 686 -5.74 -22.81 4.94
CA LEU A 686 -6.36 -22.06 3.83
C LEU A 686 -6.31 -20.56 4.15
N LYS A 687 -7.45 -19.84 4.07
CA LYS A 687 -7.45 -18.40 4.22
C LYS A 687 -7.26 -17.96 5.68
N HIS A 688 -6.12 -17.37 5.96
CA HIS A 688 -5.77 -16.88 7.29
C HIS A 688 -4.87 -15.65 7.19
N THR A 689 -4.73 -14.92 8.29
CA THR A 689 -3.70 -13.90 8.46
C THR A 689 -2.66 -14.40 9.47
N TYR A 690 -1.41 -14.34 9.07
CA TYR A 690 -0.26 -14.56 9.94
C TYR A 690 0.77 -13.50 9.63
N LEU A 691 1.08 -12.66 10.62
CA LEU A 691 2.00 -11.56 10.48
C LEU A 691 3.36 -11.99 11.02
N GLU A 692 4.26 -12.24 10.11
CA GLU A 692 5.64 -12.56 10.44
C GLU A 692 6.45 -11.27 10.55
N HIS A 693 7.02 -11.02 11.72
CA HIS A 693 7.95 -9.93 11.92
C HIS A 693 9.25 -10.18 11.12
N ALA A 694 9.91 -9.12 10.65
CA ALA A 694 11.10 -9.22 9.80
C ALA A 694 12.21 -10.11 10.39
N LEU A 695 12.32 -10.17 11.72
CA LEU A 695 13.29 -11.00 12.44
C LEU A 695 12.67 -12.28 13.03
N GLY A 696 11.34 -12.44 12.95
CA GLY A 696 10.61 -13.49 13.67
C GLY A 696 10.98 -14.90 13.28
N LYS A 697 11.44 -15.14 12.05
CA LYS A 697 11.87 -16.46 11.57
C LYS A 697 13.23 -16.89 12.16
N TRP A 698 14.07 -15.95 12.56
CA TRP A 698 15.48 -16.19 12.82
C TRP A 698 15.86 -16.27 14.29
N VAL A 699 14.90 -16.08 15.20
CA VAL A 699 15.05 -16.06 16.65
C VAL A 699 14.51 -17.34 17.29
N ASP A 700 14.78 -17.52 18.58
CA ASP A 700 14.23 -18.64 19.35
C ASP A 700 12.69 -18.57 19.46
N GLU A 701 12.06 -19.72 19.77
CA GLU A 701 10.59 -19.86 19.80
C GLU A 701 9.89 -18.88 20.75
N LYS A 702 10.53 -18.51 21.87
CA LYS A 702 9.97 -17.55 22.83
C LYS A 702 9.93 -16.15 22.23
N THR A 703 11.01 -15.73 21.61
CA THR A 703 11.11 -14.43 20.93
C THR A 703 10.22 -14.41 19.69
N GLN A 704 10.13 -15.53 18.95
CA GLN A 704 9.23 -15.67 17.80
C GLN A 704 7.77 -15.43 18.19
N LYS A 705 7.31 -16.00 19.32
CA LYS A 705 5.94 -15.80 19.84
C LYS A 705 5.68 -14.37 20.29
N LEU A 706 6.72 -13.61 20.64
CA LEU A 706 6.62 -12.20 20.97
C LEU A 706 6.47 -11.32 19.70
N LEU A 707 7.19 -11.68 18.64
CA LEU A 707 7.31 -10.89 17.42
C LEU A 707 6.19 -11.18 16.41
N ASN A 708 5.81 -12.45 16.22
CA ASN A 708 4.85 -12.89 15.21
C ASN A 708 3.44 -12.95 15.75
N LEU A 709 2.45 -12.70 14.88
CA LEU A 709 1.04 -12.64 15.27
C LEU A 709 0.18 -13.58 14.42
N GLY A 710 -0.74 -14.31 15.06
CA GLY A 710 -1.64 -15.25 14.40
C GLY A 710 -1.17 -16.71 14.46
N PRO A 711 -1.68 -17.61 13.59
CA PRO A 711 -2.66 -17.36 12.52
C PRO A 711 -4.09 -17.13 13.03
N LEU A 712 -4.82 -16.22 12.38
CA LEU A 712 -6.25 -15.99 12.61
C LEU A 712 -7.04 -16.22 11.31
N PRO A 713 -8.25 -16.78 11.35
CA PRO A 713 -9.09 -17.03 10.18
C PRO A 713 -9.42 -15.73 9.42
N ARG A 714 -9.50 -15.80 8.09
CA ARG A 714 -9.98 -14.69 7.24
C ARG A 714 -10.97 -15.16 6.18
N GLY A 715 -11.77 -14.25 5.69
CA GLY A 715 -12.60 -14.40 4.49
C GLY A 715 -12.05 -13.59 3.32
N GLY A 716 -12.81 -13.53 2.21
CA GLY A 716 -12.51 -12.72 1.03
C GLY A 716 -11.32 -13.20 0.21
N ASN A 717 -11.04 -12.48 -0.87
CA ASN A 717 -9.83 -12.61 -1.69
C ASN A 717 -9.49 -11.25 -2.32
N ALA A 718 -8.68 -11.20 -3.39
CA ALA A 718 -8.30 -9.96 -4.07
C ALA A 718 -9.45 -9.29 -4.83
N TYR A 719 -10.52 -10.03 -5.16
CA TYR A 719 -11.62 -9.59 -6.01
C TYR A 719 -12.88 -9.18 -5.24
N THR A 720 -12.85 -9.30 -3.91
CA THR A 720 -13.96 -8.85 -3.03
C THR A 720 -13.69 -7.46 -2.47
N PRO A 721 -14.71 -6.60 -2.22
CA PRO A 721 -14.51 -5.32 -1.53
C PRO A 721 -13.71 -5.45 -0.24
N GLY A 722 -14.06 -6.37 0.66
CA GLY A 722 -13.25 -6.77 1.79
C GLY A 722 -12.00 -7.55 1.34
N SER A 723 -11.06 -6.84 0.69
CA SER A 723 -9.89 -7.48 0.06
C SER A 723 -8.91 -8.03 1.09
N THR A 724 -8.52 -9.29 0.86
CA THR A 724 -7.56 -10.01 1.70
C THR A 724 -6.41 -10.64 0.89
N GLY A 725 -6.21 -10.15 -0.34
CA GLY A 725 -5.18 -10.65 -1.25
C GLY A 725 -5.49 -12.01 -1.87
N SER A 726 -4.68 -12.41 -2.85
CA SER A 726 -4.89 -13.64 -3.65
C SER A 726 -4.44 -14.91 -2.92
N ASP A 727 -3.49 -14.80 -2.00
CA ASP A 727 -2.94 -15.97 -1.30
C ASP A 727 -3.84 -16.45 -0.16
N TYR A 728 -3.67 -17.71 0.20
CA TYR A 728 -4.31 -18.26 1.40
C TYR A 728 -3.82 -17.59 2.68
N GLN A 729 -2.53 -17.31 2.80
CA GLN A 729 -2.04 -16.39 3.82
C GLN A 729 -2.28 -14.96 3.36
N GLN A 730 -3.05 -14.19 4.09
CA GLN A 730 -3.25 -12.77 3.79
C GLN A 730 -1.94 -11.99 4.01
N ARG A 731 -1.29 -11.62 2.92
CA ARG A 731 -0.07 -10.79 2.91
C ARG A 731 -0.35 -9.34 2.50
N SER A 732 -1.49 -9.12 1.86
CA SER A 732 -1.96 -7.81 1.41
C SER A 732 -3.45 -7.63 1.70
N GLY A 733 -3.93 -6.39 1.61
CA GLY A 733 -5.33 -6.04 1.85
C GLY A 733 -5.47 -4.86 2.80
N ALA A 734 -6.68 -4.64 3.30
CA ALA A 734 -7.01 -3.52 4.17
C ALA A 734 -6.57 -3.76 5.62
N SER A 735 -5.37 -3.34 6.00
CA SER A 735 -4.98 -3.27 7.43
C SER A 735 -5.57 -2.04 8.13
N PHE A 736 -5.75 -0.95 7.39
CA PHE A 736 -6.40 0.29 7.82
C PHE A 736 -7.75 0.41 7.10
N ARG A 737 -8.80 0.80 7.83
CA ARG A 737 -10.12 1.16 7.32
C ARG A 737 -10.64 2.35 8.09
N MET A 738 -11.32 3.25 7.42
CA MET A 738 -11.96 4.41 8.06
C MET A 738 -13.27 4.74 7.36
N ILE A 739 -14.30 5.08 8.16
CA ILE A 739 -15.58 5.61 7.69
C ILE A 739 -15.89 6.85 8.52
N ILE A 740 -16.16 7.96 7.87
CA ILE A 740 -16.36 9.27 8.48
C ILE A 740 -17.73 9.80 8.11
N ASN A 741 -18.48 10.25 9.13
CA ASN A 741 -19.72 11.01 8.99
C ASN A 741 -19.38 12.50 9.10
N THR A 742 -19.60 13.26 8.03
CA THR A 742 -19.26 14.71 8.04
C THR A 742 -20.24 15.56 8.86
N GLY A 743 -21.41 15.01 9.23
CA GLY A 743 -22.37 15.67 10.12
C GLY A 743 -22.07 15.49 11.60
N ASP A 744 -21.31 14.43 11.94
CA ASP A 744 -20.89 14.13 13.32
C ASP A 744 -19.48 13.49 13.27
N TRP A 745 -18.47 14.27 13.53
CA TRP A 745 -17.07 13.82 13.49
C TRP A 745 -16.76 12.71 14.49
N ASP A 746 -17.43 12.70 15.62
CA ASP A 746 -17.26 11.67 16.65
C ASP A 746 -17.99 10.35 16.36
N ALA A 747 -18.79 10.31 15.29
CA ALA A 747 -19.36 9.07 14.76
C ALA A 747 -18.41 8.36 13.79
N ALA A 748 -17.21 8.90 13.57
CA ALA A 748 -16.18 8.26 12.75
C ALA A 748 -15.73 6.94 13.40
N ILE A 749 -15.48 5.94 12.55
CA ILE A 749 -14.98 4.63 12.97
C ILE A 749 -13.77 4.22 12.14
N ALA A 750 -12.86 3.48 12.76
CA ALA A 750 -11.67 2.97 12.07
C ALA A 750 -11.24 1.59 12.57
N THR A 751 -10.30 1.01 11.86
CA THR A 751 -9.44 -0.08 12.33
C THR A 751 -8.04 0.09 11.77
N ASN A 752 -7.00 -0.36 12.52
CA ASN A 752 -5.60 -0.34 12.06
C ASN A 752 -4.84 -1.54 12.63
N GLY A 753 -4.99 -2.69 11.98
CA GLY A 753 -4.29 -3.91 12.41
C GLY A 753 -2.82 -3.94 12.03
N PRO A 754 -1.93 -4.44 12.92
CA PRO A 754 -2.23 -5.08 14.20
C PRO A 754 -2.29 -4.12 15.38
N GLY A 755 -1.77 -2.90 15.28
CA GLY A 755 -1.70 -1.90 16.33
C GLY A 755 -0.84 -0.69 15.93
N GLN A 756 -0.79 0.30 16.81
CA GLN A 756 -0.10 1.57 16.54
C GLN A 756 1.41 1.48 16.78
N SER A 757 1.85 0.67 17.76
CA SER A 757 3.26 0.56 18.10
C SER A 757 3.96 -0.56 17.32
N GLY A 758 5.22 -0.31 16.94
CA GLY A 758 6.14 -1.32 16.41
C GLY A 758 6.98 -2.00 17.49
N ASN A 759 6.92 -1.54 18.75
CA ASN A 759 7.66 -2.14 19.85
C ASN A 759 6.86 -3.31 20.46
N PRO A 760 7.36 -4.57 20.40
CA PRO A 760 6.65 -5.73 20.94
C PRO A 760 6.41 -5.69 22.46
N ALA A 761 7.11 -4.82 23.19
CA ALA A 761 6.89 -4.60 24.62
C ALA A 761 5.71 -3.65 24.90
N SER A 762 5.23 -2.93 23.90
CA SER A 762 4.11 -2.00 24.03
C SER A 762 2.77 -2.74 24.07
N PRO A 763 1.81 -2.31 24.90
CA PRO A 763 0.45 -2.84 24.86
C PRO A 763 -0.28 -2.53 23.54
N PHE A 764 0.23 -1.60 22.75
CA PHE A 764 -0.32 -1.18 21.45
C PHE A 764 0.36 -1.83 20.25
N TYR A 765 1.13 -2.90 20.47
CA TYR A 765 1.77 -3.67 19.40
C TYR A 765 0.75 -4.50 18.60
N ASN A 766 -0.20 -5.12 19.29
CA ASN A 766 -1.15 -6.08 18.71
C ASN A 766 -2.57 -5.97 19.26
N ASN A 767 -2.90 -4.93 20.02
CA ASN A 767 -4.21 -4.74 20.64
C ASN A 767 -5.37 -4.66 19.63
N LEU A 768 -5.07 -4.28 18.40
CA LEU A 768 -6.07 -4.17 17.32
C LEU A 768 -6.07 -5.40 16.39
N PHE A 769 -5.18 -6.38 16.56
CA PHE A 769 -5.01 -7.48 15.61
C PHE A 769 -6.25 -8.40 15.55
N GLU A 770 -6.75 -8.86 16.68
CA GLU A 770 -7.92 -9.72 16.73
C GLU A 770 -9.21 -9.00 16.33
N PRO A 771 -9.55 -7.78 16.84
CA PRO A 771 -10.69 -7.03 16.36
C PRO A 771 -10.64 -6.78 14.84
N TRP A 772 -9.48 -6.38 14.29
CA TRP A 772 -9.31 -6.17 12.87
C TRP A 772 -9.52 -7.46 12.06
N SER A 773 -9.01 -8.60 12.53
CA SER A 773 -9.17 -9.88 11.84
C SER A 773 -10.64 -10.34 11.77
N GLN A 774 -11.46 -9.87 12.69
CA GLN A 774 -12.90 -10.12 12.79
C GLN A 774 -13.73 -8.97 12.16
N ASP A 775 -13.10 -8.10 11.40
CA ASP A 775 -13.72 -6.96 10.70
C ASP A 775 -14.46 -6.00 11.66
N ARG A 776 -13.99 -5.87 12.90
CA ARG A 776 -14.53 -4.94 13.90
C ARG A 776 -13.81 -3.61 13.86
N TYR A 777 -14.55 -2.53 14.16
CA TYR A 777 -14.09 -1.15 14.19
C TYR A 777 -14.08 -0.63 15.62
N PHE A 778 -13.34 0.45 15.82
CA PHE A 778 -13.36 1.26 17.02
C PHE A 778 -13.76 2.71 16.67
N PRO A 779 -14.36 3.47 17.61
CA PRO A 779 -14.71 4.87 17.40
C PRO A 779 -13.45 5.73 17.32
N VAL A 780 -13.48 6.74 16.44
CA VAL A 780 -12.43 7.75 16.30
C VAL A 780 -12.99 9.07 16.81
N TYR A 781 -12.64 9.44 18.03
CA TYR A 781 -13.13 10.65 18.65
C TYR A 781 -12.33 11.87 18.23
N PHE A 782 -13.01 12.99 18.05
CA PHE A 782 -12.47 14.28 17.66
C PHE A 782 -12.71 15.37 18.73
N ASP A 783 -13.85 15.29 19.45
CA ASP A 783 -14.12 16.17 20.58
C ASP A 783 -13.20 15.84 21.76
N ARG A 784 -12.56 16.88 22.30
CA ARG A 784 -11.57 16.73 23.36
C ARG A 784 -12.13 16.02 24.60
N SER A 785 -13.37 16.28 24.97
CA SER A 785 -13.96 15.65 26.17
C SER A 785 -14.17 14.14 26.00
N LYS A 786 -14.48 13.70 24.78
CA LYS A 786 -14.57 12.27 24.45
C LYS A 786 -13.20 11.62 24.39
N ILE A 787 -12.20 12.32 23.88
CA ILE A 787 -10.81 11.86 23.86
C ILE A 787 -10.29 11.68 25.29
N GLU A 788 -10.49 12.66 26.15
CA GLU A 788 -10.08 12.60 27.56
C GLU A 788 -10.74 11.42 28.31
N ALA A 789 -12.01 11.10 27.96
CA ALA A 789 -12.74 9.98 28.57
C ALA A 789 -12.16 8.60 28.24
N VAL A 790 -11.44 8.46 27.14
CA VAL A 790 -10.80 7.21 26.68
C VAL A 790 -9.27 7.24 26.75
N THR A 791 -8.69 8.34 27.24
CA THR A 791 -7.25 8.48 27.41
C THR A 791 -6.76 7.55 28.53
N VAL A 792 -5.70 6.81 28.23
CA VAL A 792 -5.06 5.86 29.16
C VAL A 792 -3.68 6.34 29.62
N HIS A 793 -3.06 7.27 28.87
CA HIS A 793 -1.76 7.84 29.21
C HIS A 793 -1.65 9.27 28.69
N THR A 794 -0.98 10.15 29.47
CA THR A 794 -0.70 11.54 29.08
C THR A 794 0.79 11.83 29.14
N ASN A 795 1.37 12.31 28.06
CA ASN A 795 2.73 12.87 28.03
C ASN A 795 2.64 14.40 27.93
N MET A 796 3.32 15.08 28.84
CA MET A 796 3.56 16.52 28.77
C MET A 796 5.01 16.75 28.33
N LEU A 797 5.21 17.11 27.08
CA LEU A 797 6.52 17.51 26.60
C LEU A 797 6.76 18.96 27.00
N MET A 798 7.79 19.19 27.78
CA MET A 798 8.11 20.49 28.35
C MET A 798 9.39 21.05 27.71
N PRO A 799 9.44 22.34 27.36
CA PRO A 799 10.66 22.97 26.98
C PRO A 799 11.74 22.77 28.06
N SER A 800 12.93 22.35 27.64
CA SER A 800 14.05 22.28 28.60
C SER A 800 14.39 23.68 29.14
N PRO A 801 14.69 23.84 30.44
CA PRO A 801 15.22 25.10 30.95
C PRO A 801 16.46 25.52 30.12
N LYS A 802 16.53 26.82 29.79
CA LYS A 802 17.68 27.41 29.09
C LYS A 802 18.93 27.40 29.96
#